data_8c6c86f6a3dbc61284addb6954723739
#
_entry.id   8c6c86f6a3dbc61284addb6954723739
#
_cell.length_a   1.000
_cell.length_b   1.000
_cell.length_c   1.000
_cell.angle_alpha   90.00
_cell.angle_beta   90.00
_cell.angle_gamma   90.00
#
_symmetry.space_group_name_H-M   'P 1'
#
loop_
_entity.id
_entity.type
_entity.pdbx_description
1 polymer ?
#
loop_
_entity_poly.entity_id
_entity_poly.type
_entity_poly.pdbx_seq_one_letter_code
_entity_poly.pdbx_strand_id
1 'polypeptide(L)'
;MEWGDRGPTEMQDAAAGTHMTDDATPQDTPPVGTDMTTVLYPESQASEMTSAADKAVRKRDGRSAEWEPERIVRAIALAFYAARNKGADNPHRDNSTKHYGLSFLDHADVLRIAGMVINTVELRASRGVKPSVEEIQDIVEMMIAGAGHFDVAKAYVLYRAKKSEARIAKHGVSGISDYIAMSKYARYREDLGRRELWPEAAKRVFEMHRSRFASLLQKEVFGMDRTLGQMIDTAEAAVRDRQALPSMRSMQFGGDAIEVNNARMYNCTFGHIDHVRKFSQALWLLLSGTGVGFSVQKQHVTRLAPFPLRASAEDLPVKHFTIPDTIEGWADAMQELVMSYYEGTYVEFDFSEIRAKGAVLRTSGGRAPGHQPLKKALEKIRGVLDAIPGRKMRPIEAYDILMLAASAVISGGIRRSATIALFSADDEEMVNAKTGEWWKHNAQRQHSNNSAMLVRSDATKEEFMSLFNAIRQFGEPGFYFTENADYGANPCVEIGLAPSLVVDETTRAKLEQYGYGESVSVGDTISGWQHCNLTTINGRMCETPEKFYELCAVAATIGTMQAAYTEMSYLGPVTRVINERESLLGVSICGILERPDVLLDPAVLRKGAETCVMTNRAVAEAIGIEPAARVTCVKPEGTASLLLGTASGIHPHHAKRYFRRVQAARTEPVYNFFKSWNPQMTEVYGMKADTTDVITFPVEAPEGAILKKDINALQFLDMVKLVQENWVVPGTAHEKYNPGLRHNVSNTVTVRENEWESVADFIWENRAYFTGVSLLAASGDKDYQQAPNEEVTTPSDIVKWNGLTYTPVDYSLMSEAADYTSLKETVACAGGACEIL
;
A
#
# COMPACT_ATOMS: atom_id res chain seq x y z
N MET A 1 5.18 34.91 38.08
CA MET A 1 5.74 36.24 37.93
C MET A 1 5.54 36.56 36.47
N GLU A 2 4.39 37.12 36.27
CA GLU A 2 3.96 38.52 35.87
C GLU A 2 4.32 38.82 34.39
N TRP A 3 3.37 38.76 33.72
CA TRP A 3 2.49 39.49 32.79
C TRP A 3 2.95 40.90 32.42
N GLY A 4 3.02 41.21 31.16
CA GLY A 4 3.15 42.55 30.58
C GLY A 4 2.42 42.66 29.26
N ASP A 5 1.21 43.10 29.33
CA ASP A 5 0.27 43.57 28.31
C ASP A 5 0.81 44.74 27.50
N ARG A 6 0.57 44.77 26.18
CA ARG A 6 0.31 45.99 25.42
C ARG A 6 -0.42 45.70 24.10
N GLY A 7 -1.63 46.16 24.05
CA GLY A 7 -2.46 46.16 22.86
C GLY A 7 -2.21 47.39 21.95
N PRO A 8 -3.12 47.70 21.00
CA PRO A 8 -2.78 48.01 19.61
C PRO A 8 -2.74 49.54 19.30
N THR A 9 -2.09 49.88 18.19
CA THR A 9 -2.19 51.25 17.61
C THR A 9 -2.58 51.17 16.14
N GLU A 10 -3.68 51.82 15.84
CA GLU A 10 -4.18 52.24 14.52
C GLU A 10 -3.23 53.25 13.86
N MET A 11 -3.25 53.29 12.53
CA MET A 11 -3.18 54.46 11.63
C MET A 11 -3.52 54.00 10.23
N GLN A 12 -4.65 54.33 9.69
CA GLN A 12 -5.19 55.46 8.94
C GLN A 12 -4.42 55.86 7.68
N ASP A 13 -5.13 55.68 6.58
CA ASP A 13 -5.32 56.50 5.37
C ASP A 13 -4.14 57.18 4.66
N ALA A 14 -4.07 56.92 3.36
CA ALA A 14 -3.94 57.96 2.35
C ALA A 14 -4.44 57.51 0.97
N ALA A 15 -5.52 58.13 0.51
CA ALA A 15 -6.05 58.07 -0.84
C ALA A 15 -5.39 59.16 -1.73
N ALA A 16 -5.21 58.85 -3.00
CA ALA A 16 -5.22 59.75 -4.16
C ALA A 16 -5.16 58.88 -5.42
N GLY A 17 -6.05 58.84 -6.36
CA GLY A 17 -6.89 59.88 -6.96
C GLY A 17 -6.22 60.43 -8.19
N THR A 18 -6.49 59.89 -9.42
CA THR A 18 -6.50 60.70 -10.64
C THR A 18 -7.45 60.10 -11.68
N HIS A 19 -8.33 60.98 -12.11
CA HIS A 19 -9.28 60.90 -13.19
C HIS A 19 -8.64 60.96 -14.57
N MET A 20 -9.42 60.57 -15.55
CA MET A 20 -9.70 61.10 -16.90
C MET A 20 -9.73 60.02 -17.94
N THR A 21 -10.58 59.96 -18.90
CA THR A 21 -11.82 60.63 -19.40
C THR A 21 -12.33 59.79 -20.56
N ASP A 22 -13.66 59.88 -20.75
CA ASP A 22 -14.50 59.46 -21.86
C ASP A 22 -13.91 59.64 -23.27
N ASP A 23 -14.23 58.81 -24.23
CA ASP A 23 -15.11 59.07 -25.39
C ASP A 23 -14.93 58.03 -26.51
N ALA A 24 -15.99 57.39 -26.92
CA ALA A 24 -16.43 57.23 -28.28
C ALA A 24 -17.54 56.18 -28.45
N THR A 25 -18.67 56.68 -28.84
CA THR A 25 -19.91 55.98 -29.21
C THR A 25 -19.86 55.38 -30.62
N PRO A 26 -20.94 54.74 -31.07
CA PRO A 26 -20.91 53.48 -31.81
C PRO A 26 -21.35 53.62 -33.28
N GLN A 27 -21.05 52.67 -34.11
CA GLN A 27 -21.68 52.49 -35.43
C GLN A 27 -21.61 51.02 -35.83
N ASP A 28 -22.66 50.47 -36.12
CA ASP A 28 -23.59 50.12 -37.16
C ASP A 28 -23.84 48.61 -37.16
N THR A 29 -25.06 48.27 -36.86
CA THR A 29 -25.73 47.02 -37.26
C THR A 29 -26.32 47.15 -38.65
N PRO A 30 -26.26 46.11 -39.52
CA PRO A 30 -27.24 45.93 -40.58
C PRO A 30 -28.22 44.79 -40.29
N PRO A 31 -29.34 44.72 -40.97
CA PRO A 31 -30.62 44.29 -40.43
C PRO A 31 -30.95 42.84 -40.64
N VAL A 32 -31.87 42.40 -39.82
CA VAL A 32 -32.57 41.11 -39.86
C VAL A 32 -33.35 40.97 -41.16
N GLY A 33 -33.07 39.93 -41.91
CA GLY A 33 -33.85 39.44 -43.02
C GLY A 33 -34.25 37.98 -42.77
N THR A 34 -35.55 37.80 -42.51
CA THR A 34 -36.25 36.53 -42.46
C THR A 34 -36.21 35.82 -43.84
N ASP A 35 -35.70 34.58 -43.88
CA ASP A 35 -36.38 33.52 -44.61
C ASP A 35 -35.88 32.15 -44.11
N MET A 36 -36.75 31.40 -43.50
CA MET A 36 -36.55 30.01 -43.06
C MET A 36 -37.44 29.15 -43.95
N THR A 37 -36.94 28.62 -45.01
CA THR A 37 -37.54 27.44 -45.65
C THR A 37 -36.49 26.66 -46.39
N THR A 38 -36.38 25.37 -46.00
CA THR A 38 -35.90 24.24 -46.78
C THR A 38 -34.38 24.11 -46.96
N VAL A 39 -33.75 23.38 -46.03
CA VAL A 39 -32.55 22.59 -46.37
C VAL A 39 -32.93 21.11 -46.22
N LEU A 40 -33.28 20.55 -47.38
CA LEU A 40 -33.32 19.09 -47.61
C LEU A 40 -31.90 18.55 -47.61
N TYR A 41 -31.68 17.46 -46.86
CA TYR A 41 -30.42 16.71 -46.88
C TYR A 41 -30.16 16.14 -48.28
N PRO A 42 -28.96 16.27 -48.86
CA PRO A 42 -28.52 15.41 -49.91
C PRO A 42 -28.06 14.08 -49.34
N GLU A 43 -28.67 13.01 -49.83
CA GLU A 43 -28.12 11.65 -49.71
C GLU A 43 -26.77 11.56 -50.47
N SER A 44 -25.85 10.81 -49.80
CA SER A 44 -24.68 10.16 -50.39
C SER A 44 -23.65 11.00 -51.15
N GLN A 45 -22.57 11.30 -50.46
CA GLN A 45 -21.22 11.01 -50.97
C GLN A 45 -20.32 10.59 -49.79
N ALA A 46 -20.24 9.28 -49.52
CA ALA A 46 -19.16 8.68 -48.76
C ALA A 46 -17.89 8.76 -49.62
N SER A 47 -17.01 9.68 -49.30
CA SER A 47 -15.62 9.60 -49.75
C SER A 47 -14.85 8.71 -48.77
N GLU A 48 -14.32 7.64 -49.29
CA GLU A 48 -13.32 6.77 -48.70
C GLU A 48 -12.16 7.57 -48.14
N MET A 49 -11.67 7.14 -47.02
CA MET A 49 -10.38 7.36 -46.36
C MET A 49 -10.52 7.84 -44.92
N THR A 50 -10.57 6.86 -44.01
CA THR A 50 -9.82 6.87 -42.76
C THR A 50 -9.80 5.45 -42.19
N SER A 51 -8.64 4.97 -41.73
CA SER A 51 -8.44 3.63 -41.23
C SER A 51 -9.28 3.38 -39.96
N ALA A 52 -9.64 2.15 -39.71
CA ALA A 52 -10.41 1.75 -38.51
C ALA A 52 -9.80 2.25 -37.16
N ALA A 53 -8.52 2.61 -37.18
CA ALA A 53 -7.81 3.17 -36.01
C ALA A 53 -8.23 4.61 -35.65
N ASP A 54 -8.79 5.37 -36.62
CA ASP A 54 -9.17 6.78 -36.43
C ASP A 54 -10.59 6.97 -35.86
N LYS A 55 -11.38 5.88 -35.76
CA LYS A 55 -12.76 5.91 -35.27
C LYS A 55 -12.89 5.34 -33.83
N ALA A 56 -11.92 5.61 -32.97
CA ALA A 56 -11.91 5.09 -31.63
C ALA A 56 -12.18 6.18 -30.57
N VAL A 57 -12.97 5.82 -29.56
CA VAL A 57 -13.25 6.64 -28.38
C VAL A 57 -12.45 6.11 -27.21
N ARG A 58 -11.87 7.00 -26.41
CA ARG A 58 -11.16 6.64 -25.20
C ARG A 58 -12.15 6.39 -24.07
N LYS A 59 -12.22 5.15 -23.56
CA LYS A 59 -13.00 4.81 -22.38
C LYS A 59 -12.36 5.40 -21.12
N ARG A 60 -13.12 5.47 -20.02
CA ARG A 60 -12.67 5.94 -18.70
C ARG A 60 -11.46 5.16 -18.15
N ASP A 61 -11.32 3.90 -18.51
CA ASP A 61 -10.22 3.00 -18.16
C ASP A 61 -9.01 3.10 -19.10
N GLY A 62 -8.98 4.14 -19.96
CA GLY A 62 -7.91 4.40 -20.93
C GLY A 62 -7.97 3.53 -22.20
N ARG A 63 -8.79 2.49 -22.25
CA ARG A 63 -8.93 1.62 -23.42
C ARG A 63 -9.61 2.37 -24.58
N SER A 64 -9.17 2.07 -25.79
CA SER A 64 -9.90 2.49 -27.00
C SER A 64 -11.11 1.56 -27.22
N ALA A 65 -12.24 2.14 -27.58
CA ALA A 65 -13.43 1.43 -28.01
C ALA A 65 -13.90 1.96 -29.35
N GLU A 66 -14.59 1.13 -30.09
CA GLU A 66 -15.20 1.53 -31.33
C GLU A 66 -16.18 2.68 -31.12
N TRP A 67 -16.20 3.63 -32.05
CA TRP A 67 -17.13 4.74 -32.06
C TRP A 67 -18.50 4.25 -32.51
N GLU A 68 -19.50 4.33 -31.65
CA GLU A 68 -20.87 3.88 -31.90
C GLU A 68 -21.83 5.09 -31.73
N PRO A 69 -22.12 5.85 -32.77
CA PRO A 69 -23.00 7.01 -32.75
C PRO A 69 -24.39 6.71 -32.17
N GLU A 70 -24.91 5.51 -32.38
CA GLU A 70 -26.23 5.07 -31.88
C GLU A 70 -26.32 5.15 -30.34
N ARG A 71 -25.19 5.02 -29.63
CA ARG A 71 -25.16 5.20 -28.16
C ARG A 71 -25.50 6.61 -27.74
N ILE A 72 -25.17 7.62 -28.57
CA ILE A 72 -25.51 9.02 -28.31
C ILE A 72 -27.01 9.22 -28.51
N VAL A 73 -27.54 8.75 -29.65
CA VAL A 73 -29.00 8.80 -29.95
C VAL A 73 -29.76 8.20 -28.76
N ARG A 74 -29.37 7.00 -28.36
CA ARG A 74 -29.99 6.27 -27.25
C ARG A 74 -29.92 7.06 -25.92
N ALA A 75 -28.78 7.63 -25.59
CA ALA A 75 -28.60 8.37 -24.34
C ALA A 75 -29.47 9.64 -24.28
N ILE A 76 -29.58 10.36 -25.39
CA ILE A 76 -30.44 11.55 -25.52
C ILE A 76 -31.92 11.12 -25.46
N ALA A 77 -32.33 10.09 -26.19
CA ALA A 77 -33.70 9.58 -26.17
C ALA A 77 -34.14 9.17 -24.74
N LEU A 78 -33.28 8.51 -23.97
CA LEU A 78 -33.58 8.16 -22.58
C LEU A 78 -33.74 9.40 -21.69
N ALA A 79 -32.96 10.45 -21.91
CA ALA A 79 -33.11 11.71 -21.19
C ALA A 79 -34.43 12.43 -21.52
N PHE A 80 -34.80 12.48 -22.81
CA PHE A 80 -36.11 13.00 -23.23
C PHE A 80 -37.27 12.23 -22.62
N TYR A 81 -37.21 10.89 -22.64
CA TYR A 81 -38.24 10.07 -22.00
C TYR A 81 -38.36 10.34 -20.49
N ALA A 82 -37.23 10.38 -19.78
CA ALA A 82 -37.23 10.67 -18.34
C ALA A 82 -37.78 12.08 -18.02
N ALA A 83 -37.45 13.09 -18.82
CA ALA A 83 -37.97 14.44 -18.65
C ALA A 83 -39.51 14.50 -18.87
N ARG A 84 -40.04 13.82 -19.89
CA ARG A 84 -41.47 13.78 -20.20
C ARG A 84 -42.28 12.89 -19.21
N ASN A 85 -41.63 11.90 -18.57
CA ASN A 85 -42.30 10.92 -17.70
C ASN A 85 -41.88 11.06 -16.21
N LYS A 86 -41.64 12.29 -15.74
CA LYS A 86 -41.36 12.60 -14.32
C LYS A 86 -40.20 11.78 -13.73
N GLY A 87 -39.18 11.51 -14.49
CA GLY A 87 -37.99 10.77 -14.06
C GLY A 87 -38.09 9.26 -14.13
N ALA A 88 -39.16 8.71 -14.75
CA ALA A 88 -39.30 7.28 -14.91
C ALA A 88 -38.27 6.67 -15.86
N ASP A 89 -37.85 5.45 -15.56
CA ASP A 89 -37.00 4.67 -16.45
C ASP A 89 -37.76 4.28 -17.73
N ASN A 90 -37.09 4.39 -18.89
CA ASN A 90 -37.70 4.04 -20.16
C ASN A 90 -37.78 2.51 -20.32
N PRO A 91 -38.97 1.91 -20.44
CA PRO A 91 -39.14 0.49 -20.68
C PRO A 91 -38.67 0.03 -22.07
N HIS A 92 -38.47 0.95 -23.03
CA HIS A 92 -38.04 0.68 -24.40
C HIS A 92 -36.52 0.95 -24.61
N ARG A 93 -35.69 0.61 -23.61
CA ARG A 93 -34.23 0.86 -23.62
C ARG A 93 -33.48 0.17 -24.76
N ASP A 94 -34.02 -0.93 -25.27
CA ASP A 94 -33.46 -1.75 -26.34
C ASP A 94 -33.93 -1.34 -27.74
N ASN A 95 -34.62 -0.20 -27.86
CA ASN A 95 -35.24 0.28 -29.08
C ASN A 95 -36.30 -0.69 -29.66
N SER A 96 -36.94 -1.47 -28.78
CA SER A 96 -38.02 -2.41 -29.15
C SER A 96 -39.24 -1.73 -29.79
N THR A 97 -39.32 -0.39 -29.65
CA THR A 97 -40.35 0.43 -30.36
C THR A 97 -39.68 1.48 -31.21
N LYS A 98 -40.19 1.74 -32.43
CA LYS A 98 -39.81 2.92 -33.21
C LYS A 98 -39.90 4.17 -32.30
N HIS A 99 -38.83 4.99 -32.24
CA HIS A 99 -38.79 6.27 -31.50
C HIS A 99 -38.65 6.16 -29.97
N TYR A 100 -38.17 5.05 -29.39
CA TYR A 100 -37.94 4.90 -27.94
C TYR A 100 -39.16 5.26 -27.05
N GLY A 101 -40.37 5.10 -27.55
CA GLY A 101 -41.60 5.49 -26.84
C GLY A 101 -41.85 7.00 -26.72
N LEU A 102 -41.13 7.80 -27.49
CA LEU A 102 -41.24 9.27 -27.55
C LEU A 102 -42.30 9.73 -28.57
N SER A 103 -42.79 10.96 -28.41
CA SER A 103 -43.57 11.63 -29.46
C SER A 103 -42.72 11.83 -30.74
N PHE A 104 -43.37 12.01 -31.87
CA PHE A 104 -42.64 12.25 -33.13
C PHE A 104 -41.76 13.50 -33.06
N LEU A 105 -42.25 14.58 -32.42
CA LEU A 105 -41.52 15.84 -32.26
C LEU A 105 -40.29 15.65 -31.34
N ASP A 106 -40.45 15.02 -30.16
CA ASP A 106 -39.34 14.74 -29.25
C ASP A 106 -38.29 13.82 -29.92
N HIS A 107 -38.74 12.84 -30.73
CA HIS A 107 -37.80 11.96 -31.44
C HIS A 107 -37.05 12.72 -32.55
N ALA A 108 -37.71 13.65 -33.25
CA ALA A 108 -37.03 14.52 -34.23
C ALA A 108 -35.96 15.41 -33.56
N ASP A 109 -36.26 15.96 -32.38
CA ASP A 109 -35.27 16.70 -31.57
C ASP A 109 -34.11 15.83 -31.09
N VAL A 110 -34.37 14.59 -30.65
CA VAL A 110 -33.31 13.62 -30.31
C VAL A 110 -32.36 13.42 -31.48
N LEU A 111 -32.85 13.17 -32.69
CA LEU A 111 -32.03 12.97 -33.88
C LEU A 111 -31.25 14.22 -34.26
N ARG A 112 -31.86 15.39 -34.19
CA ARG A 112 -31.22 16.66 -34.52
C ARG A 112 -30.09 16.98 -33.54
N ILE A 113 -30.31 16.81 -32.21
CA ILE A 113 -29.31 17.06 -31.16
C ILE A 113 -28.19 16.01 -31.26
N ALA A 114 -28.54 14.74 -31.50
CA ALA A 114 -27.54 13.67 -31.64
C ALA A 114 -26.65 13.95 -32.85
N GLY A 115 -27.21 14.42 -33.99
CA GLY A 115 -26.44 14.81 -35.16
C GLY A 115 -25.46 15.94 -34.88
N MET A 116 -25.84 16.95 -34.12
CA MET A 116 -24.91 18.03 -33.68
C MET A 116 -23.78 17.51 -32.79
N VAL A 117 -24.07 16.62 -31.88
CA VAL A 117 -23.07 15.98 -31.02
C VAL A 117 -22.09 15.14 -31.83
N ILE A 118 -22.62 14.27 -32.71
CA ILE A 118 -21.83 13.38 -33.58
C ILE A 118 -20.88 14.20 -34.42
N ASN A 119 -21.38 15.21 -35.13
CA ASN A 119 -20.57 16.09 -36.00
C ASN A 119 -19.48 16.81 -35.19
N THR A 120 -19.78 17.25 -33.93
CA THR A 120 -18.80 17.94 -33.10
C THR A 120 -17.69 16.98 -32.63
N VAL A 121 -18.05 15.75 -32.28
CA VAL A 121 -17.10 14.70 -31.87
C VAL A 121 -16.22 14.29 -33.04
N GLU A 122 -16.80 14.06 -34.22
CA GLU A 122 -16.07 13.67 -35.43
C GLU A 122 -15.14 14.78 -35.95
N LEU A 123 -15.56 16.05 -35.84
CA LEU A 123 -14.71 17.19 -36.15
C LEU A 123 -13.50 17.29 -35.21
N ARG A 124 -13.65 16.96 -33.93
CA ARG A 124 -12.51 16.88 -33.02
C ARG A 124 -11.60 15.71 -33.33
N ALA A 125 -12.18 14.56 -33.62
CA ALA A 125 -11.42 13.37 -34.03
C ALA A 125 -10.59 13.59 -35.30
N SER A 126 -11.15 14.27 -36.30
CA SER A 126 -10.43 14.61 -37.55
C SER A 126 -9.23 15.55 -37.35
N ARG A 127 -9.17 16.23 -36.22
CA ARG A 127 -8.04 17.06 -35.81
C ARG A 127 -7.01 16.30 -34.91
N GLY A 128 -7.09 14.97 -34.86
CA GLY A 128 -6.18 14.09 -34.11
C GLY A 128 -6.47 13.99 -32.60
N VAL A 129 -7.57 14.56 -32.12
CA VAL A 129 -7.98 14.49 -30.74
C VAL A 129 -8.94 13.32 -30.54
N LYS A 130 -8.52 12.23 -29.89
CA LYS A 130 -9.41 11.11 -29.53
C LYS A 130 -10.31 11.54 -28.35
N PRO A 131 -11.63 11.75 -28.56
CA PRO A 131 -12.51 12.21 -27.49
C PRO A 131 -12.71 11.12 -26.45
N SER A 132 -12.76 11.51 -25.17
CA SER A 132 -13.15 10.65 -24.07
C SER A 132 -14.67 10.51 -23.94
N VAL A 133 -15.13 9.47 -23.27
CA VAL A 133 -16.57 9.29 -22.99
C VAL A 133 -17.14 10.49 -22.20
N GLU A 134 -16.35 11.07 -21.29
CA GLU A 134 -16.74 12.24 -20.51
C GLU A 134 -16.92 13.47 -21.40
N GLU A 135 -15.95 13.77 -22.25
CA GLU A 135 -16.05 14.90 -23.19
C GLU A 135 -17.26 14.78 -24.09
N ILE A 136 -17.57 13.57 -24.56
CA ILE A 136 -18.78 13.32 -25.35
C ILE A 136 -20.04 13.61 -24.52
N GLN A 137 -20.06 13.18 -23.26
CA GLN A 137 -21.19 13.42 -22.37
C GLN A 137 -21.39 14.90 -22.05
N ASP A 138 -20.30 15.66 -21.91
CA ASP A 138 -20.35 17.12 -21.71
C ASP A 138 -20.86 17.83 -22.95
N ILE A 139 -20.44 17.38 -24.14
CA ILE A 139 -20.97 17.89 -25.42
C ILE A 139 -22.47 17.59 -25.54
N VAL A 140 -22.93 16.38 -25.16
CA VAL A 140 -24.36 16.02 -25.16
C VAL A 140 -25.15 16.96 -24.25
N GLU A 141 -24.70 17.20 -23.03
CA GLU A 141 -25.34 18.09 -22.05
C GLU A 141 -25.45 19.51 -22.60
N MET A 142 -24.34 20.04 -23.11
CA MET A 142 -24.29 21.38 -23.68
C MET A 142 -25.21 21.51 -24.91
N MET A 143 -25.27 20.52 -25.80
CA MET A 143 -26.10 20.55 -27.00
C MET A 143 -27.59 20.43 -26.67
N ILE A 144 -27.98 19.61 -25.65
CA ILE A 144 -29.37 19.55 -25.18
C ILE A 144 -29.80 20.90 -24.60
N ALA A 145 -28.97 21.49 -23.72
CA ALA A 145 -29.27 22.80 -23.12
C ALA A 145 -29.29 23.91 -24.17
N GLY A 146 -28.33 23.93 -25.10
CA GLY A 146 -28.24 24.89 -26.19
C GLY A 146 -29.41 24.80 -27.21
N ALA A 147 -30.02 23.62 -27.31
CA ALA A 147 -31.24 23.41 -28.10
C ALA A 147 -32.53 23.90 -27.37
N GLY A 148 -32.40 24.42 -26.14
CA GLY A 148 -33.53 24.95 -25.36
C GLY A 148 -34.27 23.92 -24.47
N HIS A 149 -33.81 22.67 -24.45
CA HIS A 149 -34.42 21.58 -23.66
C HIS A 149 -33.80 21.48 -22.26
N PHE A 150 -33.95 22.51 -21.43
CA PHE A 150 -33.34 22.59 -20.10
C PHE A 150 -33.82 21.49 -19.14
N ASP A 151 -35.08 21.07 -19.24
CA ASP A 151 -35.65 19.96 -18.49
C ASP A 151 -35.01 18.62 -18.84
N VAL A 152 -34.74 18.42 -20.13
CA VAL A 152 -34.06 17.23 -20.64
C VAL A 152 -32.58 17.25 -20.25
N ALA A 153 -31.90 18.40 -20.34
CA ALA A 153 -30.51 18.55 -19.88
C ALA A 153 -30.42 18.21 -18.37
N LYS A 154 -31.32 18.74 -17.57
CA LYS A 154 -31.42 18.41 -16.13
C LYS A 154 -31.63 16.91 -15.92
N ALA A 155 -32.53 16.28 -16.65
CA ALA A 155 -32.77 14.83 -16.56
C ALA A 155 -31.53 14.02 -16.97
N TYR A 156 -30.79 14.48 -17.99
CA TYR A 156 -29.53 13.87 -18.43
C TYR A 156 -28.44 13.94 -17.34
N VAL A 157 -28.26 15.11 -16.73
CA VAL A 157 -27.32 15.32 -15.61
C VAL A 157 -27.66 14.43 -14.41
N LEU A 158 -28.94 14.39 -14.01
CA LEU A 158 -29.40 13.54 -12.92
C LEU A 158 -29.20 12.05 -13.25
N TYR A 159 -29.43 11.63 -14.49
CA TYR A 159 -29.15 10.27 -14.93
C TYR A 159 -27.65 9.93 -14.88
N ARG A 160 -26.78 10.85 -15.33
CA ARG A 160 -25.31 10.70 -15.17
C ARG A 160 -24.93 10.55 -13.70
N ALA A 161 -25.45 11.43 -12.83
CA ALA A 161 -25.21 11.38 -11.39
C ALA A 161 -25.67 10.03 -10.79
N LYS A 162 -26.90 9.61 -11.04
CA LYS A 162 -27.45 8.32 -10.57
C LYS A 162 -26.67 7.13 -11.09
N LYS A 163 -26.18 7.15 -12.34
CA LYS A 163 -25.30 6.12 -12.89
C LYS A 163 -23.92 6.14 -12.26
N SER A 164 -23.42 7.31 -11.88
CA SER A 164 -22.18 7.47 -11.13
C SER A 164 -22.35 6.95 -9.71
N GLU A 165 -23.41 7.35 -9.01
CA GLU A 165 -23.77 6.86 -7.68
C GLU A 165 -23.96 5.33 -7.64
N ALA A 166 -24.65 4.75 -8.62
CA ALA A 166 -24.83 3.29 -8.71
C ALA A 166 -23.51 2.54 -8.94
N ARG A 167 -22.54 3.17 -9.63
CA ARG A 167 -21.19 2.62 -9.76
C ARG A 167 -20.39 2.78 -8.46
N ILE A 168 -20.52 3.92 -7.80
CA ILE A 168 -19.92 4.20 -6.50
C ILE A 168 -20.48 3.22 -5.47
N ALA A 169 -21.81 3.02 -5.43
CA ALA A 169 -22.44 2.06 -4.54
C ALA A 169 -22.03 0.59 -4.84
N LYS A 170 -21.82 0.25 -6.11
CA LYS A 170 -21.36 -1.09 -6.52
C LYS A 170 -19.91 -1.39 -6.13
N HIS A 171 -19.06 -0.35 -5.98
CA HIS A 171 -17.64 -0.50 -5.65
C HIS A 171 -17.26 -0.02 -4.25
N GLY A 172 -18.23 0.43 -3.42
CA GLY A 172 -18.07 0.89 -2.03
C GLY A 172 -16.82 1.75 -1.78
N VAL A 173 -16.96 2.92 -1.16
CA VAL A 173 -15.84 3.79 -0.69
C VAL A 173 -14.85 4.21 -1.81
N SER A 174 -15.34 4.70 -2.94
CA SER A 174 -14.48 5.07 -4.08
C SER A 174 -13.50 6.22 -3.77
N GLY A 175 -13.91 7.23 -3.01
CA GLY A 175 -13.12 8.44 -2.79
C GLY A 175 -11.79 8.21 -2.10
N ILE A 176 -11.78 7.47 -1.00
CA ILE A 176 -10.54 7.14 -0.28
C ILE A 176 -9.65 6.21 -1.10
N SER A 177 -10.24 5.21 -1.76
CA SER A 177 -9.52 4.24 -2.58
C SER A 177 -8.81 4.90 -3.75
N ASP A 178 -9.46 5.84 -4.42
CA ASP A 178 -8.88 6.57 -5.55
C ASP A 178 -7.80 7.55 -5.11
N TYR A 179 -8.02 8.26 -4.00
CA TYR A 179 -7.00 9.14 -3.42
C TYR A 179 -5.74 8.36 -3.02
N ILE A 180 -5.89 7.20 -2.35
CA ILE A 180 -4.76 6.34 -1.97
C ILE A 180 -4.05 5.77 -3.19
N ALA A 181 -4.79 5.31 -4.22
CA ALA A 181 -4.21 4.84 -5.47
C ALA A 181 -3.31 5.92 -6.11
N MET A 182 -3.82 7.14 -6.23
CA MET A 182 -3.10 8.26 -6.84
C MET A 182 -1.92 8.76 -6.00
N SER A 183 -2.10 8.86 -4.69
CA SER A 183 -1.07 9.42 -3.81
C SER A 183 0.08 8.46 -3.50
N LYS A 184 -0.17 7.12 -3.52
CA LYS A 184 0.80 6.12 -3.04
C LYS A 184 1.34 5.17 -4.11
N TYR A 185 0.57 4.88 -5.16
CA TYR A 185 0.90 3.81 -6.11
C TYR A 185 1.01 4.27 -7.56
N ALA A 186 0.44 5.43 -7.91
CA ALA A 186 0.54 6.02 -9.23
C ALA A 186 1.92 6.64 -9.44
N ARG A 187 2.66 6.18 -10.45
CA ARG A 187 3.94 6.75 -10.85
C ARG A 187 3.75 7.92 -11.81
N TYR A 188 4.65 8.89 -11.74
CA TYR A 188 4.68 9.97 -12.71
C TYR A 188 5.11 9.46 -14.09
N ARG A 189 4.39 9.89 -15.11
CA ARG A 189 4.63 9.60 -16.53
C ARG A 189 5.02 10.88 -17.24
N GLU A 190 6.31 11.00 -17.61
CA GLU A 190 6.83 12.18 -18.32
C GLU A 190 6.13 12.41 -19.66
N ASP A 191 5.83 11.32 -20.40
CA ASP A 191 5.14 11.34 -21.69
C ASP A 191 3.69 11.83 -21.61
N LEU A 192 3.07 11.76 -20.44
CA LEU A 192 1.69 12.19 -20.18
C LEU A 192 1.60 13.48 -19.34
N GLY A 193 2.70 13.93 -18.74
CA GLY A 193 2.70 15.06 -17.79
C GLY A 193 1.81 14.85 -16.57
N ARG A 194 1.51 13.60 -16.22
CA ARG A 194 0.65 13.22 -15.09
C ARG A 194 1.06 11.88 -14.47
N ARG A 195 0.46 11.55 -13.34
CA ARG A 195 0.60 10.21 -12.77
C ARG A 195 -0.26 9.18 -13.51
N GLU A 196 0.14 7.92 -13.36
CA GLU A 196 -0.67 6.77 -13.79
C GLU A 196 -2.04 6.79 -13.15
N LEU A 197 -3.05 6.34 -13.88
CA LEU A 197 -4.32 5.92 -13.30
C LEU A 197 -4.21 4.49 -12.77
N TRP A 198 -5.14 4.08 -11.90
CA TRP A 198 -5.11 2.74 -11.31
C TRP A 198 -5.01 1.59 -12.33
N PRO A 199 -5.77 1.58 -13.45
CA PRO A 199 -5.61 0.54 -14.47
C PRO A 199 -4.23 0.56 -15.16
N GLU A 200 -3.60 1.73 -15.29
CA GLU A 200 -2.27 1.86 -15.88
C GLU A 200 -1.19 1.33 -14.91
N ALA A 201 -1.35 1.61 -13.61
CA ALA A 201 -0.47 1.07 -12.57
C ALA A 201 -0.57 -0.47 -12.48
N ALA A 202 -1.78 -1.03 -12.53
CA ALA A 202 -1.99 -2.48 -12.59
C ALA A 202 -1.32 -3.07 -13.83
N LYS A 203 -1.56 -2.48 -15.01
CA LYS A 203 -0.96 -2.91 -16.27
C LYS A 203 0.57 -2.95 -16.20
N ARG A 204 1.22 -1.91 -15.67
CA ARG A 204 2.68 -1.85 -15.50
C ARG A 204 3.22 -3.04 -14.71
N VAL A 205 2.56 -3.41 -13.61
CA VAL A 205 2.97 -4.56 -12.78
C VAL A 205 2.88 -5.87 -13.57
N PHE A 206 1.77 -6.07 -14.30
CA PHE A 206 1.57 -7.31 -15.03
C PHE A 206 2.38 -7.38 -16.34
N GLU A 207 2.72 -6.25 -16.96
CA GLU A 207 3.68 -6.22 -18.07
C GLU A 207 5.08 -6.66 -17.64
N MET A 208 5.55 -6.27 -16.44
CA MET A 208 6.79 -6.78 -15.85
C MET A 208 6.76 -8.32 -15.73
N HIS A 209 5.66 -8.89 -15.21
CA HIS A 209 5.53 -10.36 -15.13
C HIS A 209 5.47 -11.02 -16.52
N ARG A 210 4.72 -10.46 -17.49
CA ARG A 210 4.68 -10.98 -18.86
C ARG A 210 6.05 -10.93 -19.54
N SER A 211 6.82 -9.88 -19.32
CA SER A 211 8.19 -9.77 -19.82
C SER A 211 9.08 -10.88 -19.24
N ARG A 212 9.07 -11.05 -17.92
CA ARG A 212 9.86 -12.09 -17.24
C ARG A 212 9.54 -13.50 -17.71
N PHE A 213 8.26 -13.81 -17.92
CA PHE A 213 7.78 -15.13 -18.31
C PHE A 213 7.41 -15.24 -19.79
N ALA A 214 7.93 -14.37 -20.67
CA ALA A 214 7.51 -14.26 -22.08
C ALA A 214 7.53 -15.59 -22.83
N SER A 215 8.56 -16.43 -22.62
CA SER A 215 8.69 -17.76 -23.26
C SER A 215 7.71 -18.81 -22.73
N LEU A 216 7.05 -18.55 -21.57
CA LEU A 216 6.17 -19.49 -20.89
C LEU A 216 4.67 -19.12 -20.99
N LEU A 217 4.32 -17.99 -21.61
CA LEU A 217 2.94 -17.51 -21.63
C LEU A 217 1.94 -18.48 -22.27
N GLN A 218 2.40 -19.30 -23.23
CA GLN A 218 1.58 -20.30 -23.90
C GLN A 218 1.62 -21.67 -23.22
N LYS A 219 2.40 -21.82 -22.14
CA LYS A 219 2.51 -23.08 -21.41
C LYS A 219 1.21 -23.35 -20.66
N GLU A 220 0.63 -24.51 -20.85
CA GLU A 220 -0.53 -24.95 -20.08
C GLU A 220 -0.12 -25.18 -18.63
N VAL A 221 -0.95 -24.71 -17.70
CA VAL A 221 -0.76 -24.90 -16.26
C VAL A 221 -1.53 -26.14 -15.84
N PHE A 222 -0.81 -27.16 -15.40
CA PHE A 222 -1.39 -28.47 -15.09
C PHE A 222 -2.57 -28.37 -14.10
N GLY A 223 -3.70 -28.97 -14.45
CA GLY A 223 -4.91 -29.00 -13.63
C GLY A 223 -5.70 -27.67 -13.58
N MET A 224 -5.32 -26.66 -14.38
CA MET A 224 -5.98 -25.35 -14.38
C MET A 224 -6.79 -25.06 -15.65
N ASP A 225 -6.75 -25.93 -16.67
CA ASP A 225 -7.40 -25.74 -17.98
C ASP A 225 -7.12 -24.37 -18.62
N ARG A 226 -5.97 -23.80 -18.33
CA ARG A 226 -5.54 -22.45 -18.75
C ARG A 226 -4.05 -22.41 -19.01
N THR A 227 -3.66 -21.52 -19.93
CA THR A 227 -2.24 -21.15 -20.09
C THR A 227 -1.82 -20.15 -19.02
N LEU A 228 -0.51 -20.06 -18.77
CA LEU A 228 0.06 -19.06 -17.85
C LEU A 228 -0.35 -17.64 -18.24
N GLY A 229 -0.34 -17.32 -19.55
CA GLY A 229 -0.78 -16.02 -20.05
C GLY A 229 -2.23 -15.69 -19.68
N GLN A 230 -3.15 -16.65 -19.83
CA GLN A 230 -4.56 -16.49 -19.45
C GLN A 230 -4.74 -16.31 -17.94
N MET A 231 -3.93 -16.98 -17.11
CA MET A 231 -3.94 -16.78 -15.67
C MET A 231 -3.45 -15.38 -15.29
N ILE A 232 -2.40 -14.89 -15.96
CA ILE A 232 -1.88 -13.52 -15.79
C ILE A 232 -2.95 -12.49 -16.17
N ASP A 233 -3.66 -12.68 -17.28
CA ASP A 233 -4.74 -11.77 -17.72
C ASP A 233 -5.90 -11.74 -16.73
N THR A 234 -6.28 -12.90 -16.18
CA THR A 234 -7.29 -12.99 -15.13
C THR A 234 -6.86 -12.25 -13.86
N ALA A 235 -5.61 -12.42 -13.46
CA ALA A 235 -5.04 -11.77 -12.29
C ALA A 235 -4.95 -10.24 -12.47
N GLU A 236 -4.54 -9.75 -13.65
CA GLU A 236 -4.55 -8.32 -13.96
C GLU A 236 -5.97 -7.74 -13.88
N ALA A 237 -6.96 -8.43 -14.46
CA ALA A 237 -8.35 -8.01 -14.41
C ALA A 237 -8.85 -7.89 -12.96
N ALA A 238 -8.55 -8.88 -12.11
CA ALA A 238 -8.93 -8.86 -10.71
C ALA A 238 -8.27 -7.71 -9.92
N VAL A 239 -7.00 -7.41 -10.19
CA VAL A 239 -6.29 -6.26 -9.57
C VAL A 239 -6.87 -4.94 -10.06
N ARG A 240 -7.11 -4.79 -11.35
CA ARG A 240 -7.74 -3.60 -11.90
C ARG A 240 -9.10 -3.33 -11.28
N ASP A 241 -9.89 -4.38 -11.04
CA ASP A 241 -11.22 -4.32 -10.46
C ASP A 241 -11.20 -4.37 -8.91
N ARG A 242 -10.01 -4.24 -8.28
CA ARG A 242 -9.78 -4.23 -6.82
C ARG A 242 -10.35 -5.44 -6.09
N GLN A 243 -10.41 -6.59 -6.75
CA GLN A 243 -10.82 -7.86 -6.15
C GLN A 243 -9.66 -8.56 -5.42
N ALA A 244 -8.43 -8.33 -5.89
CA ALA A 244 -7.20 -8.78 -5.28
C ALA A 244 -6.10 -7.73 -5.46
N LEU A 245 -5.04 -7.81 -4.65
CA LEU A 245 -3.86 -6.97 -4.78
C LEU A 245 -2.59 -7.82 -4.80
N PRO A 246 -1.59 -7.43 -5.62
CA PRO A 246 -0.24 -7.96 -5.51
C PRO A 246 0.46 -7.37 -4.28
N SER A 247 1.74 -7.69 -4.09
CA SER A 247 2.58 -6.97 -3.15
C SER A 247 2.41 -5.46 -3.33
N MET A 248 2.16 -4.74 -2.24
CA MET A 248 2.04 -3.28 -2.32
C MET A 248 3.34 -2.63 -2.80
N ARG A 249 4.48 -3.32 -2.63
CA ARG A 249 5.76 -2.90 -3.19
C ARG A 249 5.83 -3.09 -4.69
N SER A 250 5.23 -4.15 -5.23
CA SER A 250 5.15 -4.29 -6.69
C SER A 250 4.24 -3.22 -7.32
N MET A 251 3.19 -2.78 -6.62
CA MET A 251 2.41 -1.62 -7.06
C MET A 251 3.23 -0.32 -7.07
N GLN A 252 4.13 -0.14 -6.07
CA GLN A 252 5.00 1.04 -6.01
C GLN A 252 6.15 0.99 -7.03
N PHE A 253 6.82 -0.16 -7.15
CA PHE A 253 8.10 -0.31 -7.84
C PHE A 253 8.07 -1.18 -9.08
N GLY A 254 6.95 -1.80 -9.47
CA GLY A 254 6.84 -2.70 -10.62
C GLY A 254 7.49 -2.11 -11.88
N GLY A 255 8.13 -2.96 -12.70
CA GLY A 255 8.98 -2.60 -13.84
C GLY A 255 10.46 -2.47 -13.43
N ASP A 256 11.22 -1.63 -14.14
CA ASP A 256 12.70 -1.52 -14.06
C ASP A 256 13.25 -1.48 -12.63
N ALA A 257 12.55 -0.81 -11.70
CA ALA A 257 13.03 -0.68 -10.33
C ALA A 257 13.09 -2.02 -9.59
N ILE A 258 12.17 -2.95 -9.87
CA ILE A 258 12.18 -4.33 -9.34
C ILE A 258 13.15 -5.19 -10.15
N GLU A 259 13.22 -5.01 -11.46
CA GLU A 259 14.12 -5.78 -12.33
C GLU A 259 15.59 -5.53 -11.98
N VAL A 260 15.94 -4.28 -11.65
CA VAL A 260 17.29 -3.92 -11.18
C VAL A 260 17.56 -4.37 -9.75
N ASN A 261 16.57 -4.33 -8.86
CA ASN A 261 16.70 -4.71 -7.46
C ASN A 261 15.47 -5.50 -7.00
N ASN A 262 15.58 -6.82 -7.03
CA ASN A 262 14.47 -7.71 -6.69
C ASN A 262 13.98 -7.59 -5.23
N ALA A 263 14.79 -7.08 -4.30
CA ALA A 263 14.34 -6.83 -2.92
C ALA A 263 13.14 -5.86 -2.87
N ARG A 264 13.00 -4.99 -3.88
CA ARG A 264 11.86 -4.07 -4.02
C ARG A 264 10.53 -4.75 -4.37
N MET A 265 10.52 -6.04 -4.68
CA MET A 265 9.30 -6.83 -4.81
C MET A 265 8.63 -7.06 -3.45
N TYR A 266 9.45 -7.17 -2.40
CA TYR A 266 9.04 -7.71 -1.11
C TYR A 266 8.79 -6.61 -0.08
N ASN A 267 7.72 -6.78 0.70
CA ASN A 267 7.38 -5.79 1.73
C ASN A 267 8.37 -5.83 2.90
N CYS A 268 8.80 -7.03 3.30
CA CYS A 268 9.58 -7.23 4.51
C CYS A 268 10.56 -8.41 4.37
N THR A 269 11.46 -8.52 5.35
CA THR A 269 12.46 -9.59 5.48
C THR A 269 12.76 -9.89 6.93
N PHE A 270 13.49 -10.97 7.18
CA PHE A 270 14.05 -11.32 8.49
C PHE A 270 15.45 -11.91 8.35
N GLY A 271 16.35 -11.61 9.31
CA GLY A 271 17.72 -12.12 9.38
C GLY A 271 18.27 -12.15 10.81
N HIS A 272 19.34 -12.93 11.04
CA HIS A 272 20.08 -12.95 12.29
C HIS A 272 21.22 -11.94 12.26
N ILE A 273 21.49 -11.27 13.38
CA ILE A 273 22.67 -10.40 13.54
C ILE A 273 23.81 -11.24 14.12
N ASP A 274 24.37 -12.08 13.28
CA ASP A 274 25.41 -13.06 13.61
C ASP A 274 26.72 -12.87 12.87
N HIS A 275 26.78 -11.89 11.97
CA HIS A 275 27.96 -11.49 11.21
C HIS A 275 27.96 -9.97 10.99
N VAL A 276 29.14 -9.34 10.96
CA VAL A 276 29.29 -7.86 10.83
C VAL A 276 28.63 -7.29 9.57
N ARG A 277 28.62 -8.03 8.47
CA ARG A 277 27.97 -7.61 7.22
C ARG A 277 26.44 -7.50 7.34
N LYS A 278 25.84 -8.11 8.34
CA LYS A 278 24.38 -8.00 8.55
C LYS A 278 23.93 -6.57 8.87
N PHE A 279 24.78 -5.76 9.48
CA PHE A 279 24.48 -4.35 9.75
C PHE A 279 24.32 -3.55 8.44
N SER A 280 25.27 -3.67 7.52
CA SER A 280 25.20 -2.99 6.21
C SER A 280 24.08 -3.54 5.35
N GLN A 281 23.86 -4.85 5.34
CA GLN A 281 22.76 -5.49 4.62
C GLN A 281 21.39 -5.04 5.13
N ALA A 282 21.21 -4.87 6.45
CA ALA A 282 19.98 -4.33 7.03
C ALA A 282 19.72 -2.88 6.55
N LEU A 283 20.74 -2.04 6.53
CA LEU A 283 20.61 -0.67 6.00
C LEU A 283 20.26 -0.67 4.51
N TRP A 284 20.90 -1.51 3.70
CA TRP A 284 20.59 -1.67 2.28
C TRP A 284 19.12 -2.10 2.04
N LEU A 285 18.63 -3.06 2.83
CA LEU A 285 17.24 -3.51 2.79
C LEU A 285 16.26 -2.38 3.12
N LEU A 286 16.53 -1.61 4.18
CA LEU A 286 15.71 -0.45 4.54
C LEU A 286 15.71 0.61 3.44
N LEU A 287 16.87 0.89 2.81
CA LEU A 287 17.00 1.82 1.68
C LEU A 287 16.29 1.31 0.42
N SER A 288 16.20 -0.01 0.23
CA SER A 288 15.41 -0.64 -0.83
C SER A 288 13.90 -0.51 -0.60
N GLY A 289 13.48 -0.03 0.60
CA GLY A 289 12.07 0.12 0.99
C GLY A 289 11.47 -1.12 1.66
N THR A 290 12.29 -2.11 2.00
CA THR A 290 11.88 -3.35 2.68
C THR A 290 11.86 -3.16 4.18
N GLY A 291 10.82 -3.63 4.87
CA GLY A 291 10.79 -3.69 6.34
C GLY A 291 11.72 -4.80 6.84
N VAL A 292 12.44 -4.55 7.93
CA VAL A 292 13.48 -5.46 8.40
C VAL A 292 13.15 -6.02 9.79
N GLY A 293 12.81 -7.30 9.85
CA GLY A 293 12.88 -8.08 11.07
C GLY A 293 14.30 -8.58 11.30
N PHE A 294 14.74 -8.58 12.53
CA PHE A 294 16.06 -9.11 12.86
C PHE A 294 16.10 -9.70 14.26
N SER A 295 17.00 -10.67 14.45
CA SER A 295 17.25 -11.26 15.75
C SER A 295 18.56 -10.75 16.32
N VAL A 296 18.47 -10.17 17.51
CA VAL A 296 19.61 -9.86 18.40
C VAL A 296 19.65 -10.79 19.63
N GLN A 297 19.09 -11.99 19.51
CA GLN A 297 19.21 -12.97 20.60
C GLN A 297 20.68 -13.24 20.96
N LYS A 298 20.95 -13.55 22.19
CA LYS A 298 22.30 -13.81 22.70
C LYS A 298 23.08 -14.82 21.86
N GLN A 299 22.42 -15.91 21.39
CA GLN A 299 23.03 -16.93 20.53
C GLN A 299 23.48 -16.40 19.16
N HIS A 300 22.83 -15.37 18.61
CA HIS A 300 23.20 -14.77 17.34
C HIS A 300 24.32 -13.75 17.53
N VAL A 301 24.13 -12.77 18.41
CA VAL A 301 25.10 -11.69 18.61
C VAL A 301 26.44 -12.20 19.13
N THR A 302 26.45 -13.29 19.93
CA THR A 302 27.71 -13.90 20.42
C THR A 302 28.55 -14.56 19.34
N ARG A 303 28.00 -14.78 18.12
CA ARG A 303 28.78 -15.26 16.95
C ARG A 303 29.67 -14.15 16.37
N LEU A 304 29.37 -12.89 16.64
CA LEU A 304 30.24 -11.78 16.26
C LEU A 304 31.58 -11.93 16.97
N ALA A 305 32.65 -11.70 16.23
CA ALA A 305 33.99 -11.70 16.82
C ALA A 305 34.10 -10.62 17.91
N PRO A 306 34.88 -10.83 18.97
CA PRO A 306 35.14 -9.78 19.94
C PRO A 306 35.90 -8.61 19.28
N PHE A 307 35.54 -7.40 19.65
CA PHE A 307 36.27 -6.21 19.17
C PHE A 307 37.66 -6.19 19.80
N PRO A 308 38.71 -5.97 18.98
CA PRO A 308 40.06 -5.78 19.53
C PRO A 308 40.15 -4.56 20.45
N LEU A 309 41.14 -4.55 21.34
CA LEU A 309 41.50 -3.33 22.03
C LEU A 309 41.94 -2.28 21.00
N ARG A 310 41.47 -1.05 21.17
CA ARG A 310 41.70 0.03 20.20
C ARG A 310 42.52 1.17 20.83
N ALA A 311 43.46 1.72 20.10
CA ALA A 311 44.13 2.96 20.47
C ALA A 311 43.19 4.18 20.41
N SER A 312 43.61 5.32 20.91
CA SER A 312 42.84 6.55 20.77
C SER A 312 42.69 6.93 19.29
N ALA A 313 41.57 7.58 18.94
CA ALA A 313 41.28 7.92 17.55
C ALA A 313 42.40 8.71 16.87
N GLU A 314 43.14 9.51 17.66
CA GLU A 314 44.25 10.35 17.20
C GLU A 314 45.50 9.54 16.82
N ASP A 315 45.64 8.34 17.39
CA ASP A 315 46.80 7.46 17.18
C ASP A 315 46.57 6.39 16.10
N LEU A 316 45.33 6.33 15.52
CA LEU A 316 44.97 5.34 14.53
C LEU A 316 45.34 5.78 13.09
N PRO A 317 45.72 4.82 12.23
CA PRO A 317 45.82 5.11 10.79
C PRO A 317 44.50 5.58 10.21
N VAL A 318 44.50 6.70 9.51
CA VAL A 318 43.30 7.24 8.87
C VAL A 318 43.05 6.54 7.52
N LYS A 319 41.81 6.03 7.35
CA LYS A 319 41.31 5.47 6.08
C LYS A 319 40.25 6.44 5.52
N HIS A 320 40.49 6.98 4.33
CA HIS A 320 39.49 7.83 3.66
C HIS A 320 38.52 6.99 2.84
N PHE A 321 37.24 7.26 2.95
CA PHE A 321 36.16 6.56 2.20
C PHE A 321 35.19 7.57 1.59
N THR A 322 35.23 7.71 0.27
CA THR A 322 34.26 8.51 -0.48
C THR A 322 33.00 7.66 -0.68
N ILE A 323 31.85 8.20 -0.25
CA ILE A 323 30.58 7.46 -0.26
C ILE A 323 29.89 7.65 -1.62
N PRO A 324 29.75 6.59 -2.45
CA PRO A 324 29.02 6.68 -3.71
C PRO A 324 27.55 7.06 -3.52
N ASP A 325 26.98 7.78 -4.49
CA ASP A 325 25.58 8.20 -4.47
C ASP A 325 24.60 7.08 -4.86
N THR A 326 24.70 5.95 -4.15
CA THR A 326 23.89 4.73 -4.32
C THR A 326 23.44 4.20 -2.97
N ILE A 327 22.42 3.30 -2.95
CA ILE A 327 22.01 2.63 -1.71
C ILE A 327 23.08 1.66 -1.21
N GLU A 328 23.87 1.08 -2.12
CA GLU A 328 25.04 0.27 -1.82
C GLU A 328 26.12 1.12 -1.13
N GLY A 329 26.44 2.30 -1.68
CA GLY A 329 27.43 3.21 -1.09
C GLY A 329 27.09 3.64 0.33
N TRP A 330 25.81 3.89 0.62
CA TRP A 330 25.36 4.18 2.00
C TRP A 330 25.54 2.98 2.93
N ALA A 331 25.20 1.79 2.45
CA ALA A 331 25.35 0.54 3.22
C ALA A 331 26.83 0.18 3.43
N ASP A 332 27.67 0.40 2.41
CA ASP A 332 29.12 0.18 2.48
C ASP A 332 29.79 1.16 3.45
N ALA A 333 29.34 2.41 3.53
CA ALA A 333 29.83 3.35 4.55
C ALA A 333 29.60 2.82 5.98
N MET A 334 28.47 2.15 6.23
CA MET A 334 28.22 1.48 7.51
C MET A 334 29.13 0.28 7.70
N GLN A 335 29.36 -0.53 6.66
CA GLN A 335 30.29 -1.65 6.68
C GLN A 335 31.71 -1.17 7.01
N GLU A 336 32.20 -0.15 6.32
CA GLU A 336 33.51 0.45 6.56
C GLU A 336 33.67 0.97 7.99
N LEU A 337 32.61 1.63 8.52
CA LEU A 337 32.62 2.08 9.90
C LEU A 337 32.79 0.93 10.89
N VAL A 338 32.01 -0.14 10.78
CA VAL A 338 32.09 -1.29 11.70
C VAL A 338 33.44 -2.02 11.53
N MET A 339 33.88 -2.23 10.29
CA MET A 339 35.14 -2.92 9.99
C MET A 339 36.36 -2.15 10.50
N SER A 340 36.34 -0.81 10.50
CA SER A 340 37.44 0.01 11.00
C SER A 340 37.82 -0.30 12.47
N TYR A 341 36.85 -0.82 13.25
CA TYR A 341 37.11 -1.24 14.63
C TYR A 341 37.84 -2.58 14.72
N TYR A 342 37.61 -3.47 13.76
CA TYR A 342 38.37 -4.73 13.66
C TYR A 342 39.75 -4.56 13.01
N GLU A 343 39.86 -3.62 12.07
CA GLU A 343 41.10 -3.28 11.34
C GLU A 343 42.04 -2.36 12.12
N GLY A 344 41.60 -1.77 13.22
CA GLY A 344 42.36 -0.79 13.99
C GLY A 344 42.67 0.50 13.20
N THR A 345 41.71 0.95 12.38
CA THR A 345 41.80 2.18 11.58
C THR A 345 40.74 3.19 12.01
N TYR A 346 40.95 4.47 11.69
CA TYR A 346 39.95 5.53 11.82
C TYR A 346 39.44 5.90 10.44
N VAL A 347 38.14 5.64 10.16
CA VAL A 347 37.57 5.98 8.85
C VAL A 347 37.05 7.41 8.83
N GLU A 348 37.52 8.21 7.87
CA GLU A 348 37.01 9.52 7.51
C GLU A 348 36.13 9.39 6.27
N PHE A 349 34.90 9.91 6.35
CA PHE A 349 33.94 9.83 5.26
C PHE A 349 33.89 11.11 4.45
N ASP A 350 33.99 10.96 3.13
CA ASP A 350 33.73 12.04 2.17
C ASP A 350 32.28 11.82 1.60
N PHE A 351 31.44 12.83 1.77
CA PHE A 351 30.05 12.87 1.35
C PHE A 351 29.81 13.65 0.06
N SER A 352 30.88 14.09 -0.62
CA SER A 352 30.80 15.02 -1.75
C SER A 352 30.05 14.48 -2.96
N GLU A 353 30.08 13.17 -3.18
CA GLU A 353 29.37 12.53 -4.30
C GLU A 353 27.87 12.41 -4.06
N ILE A 354 27.40 12.44 -2.80
CA ILE A 354 25.98 12.28 -2.49
C ILE A 354 25.20 13.49 -2.99
N ARG A 355 24.19 13.21 -3.83
CA ARG A 355 23.31 14.24 -4.39
C ARG A 355 22.70 15.16 -3.34
N ALA A 356 22.51 16.41 -3.70
CA ALA A 356 21.94 17.42 -2.82
C ALA A 356 20.50 17.08 -2.39
N LYS A 357 20.09 17.57 -1.21
CA LYS A 357 18.71 17.49 -0.74
C LYS A 357 17.74 18.09 -1.77
N GLY A 358 16.69 17.35 -2.11
CA GLY A 358 15.67 17.77 -3.08
C GLY A 358 15.93 17.32 -4.51
N ALA A 359 17.07 16.72 -4.84
CA ALA A 359 17.32 16.12 -6.15
C ALA A 359 16.31 14.97 -6.44
N VAL A 360 15.94 14.81 -7.72
CA VAL A 360 14.96 13.78 -8.13
C VAL A 360 15.58 12.38 -8.06
N LEU A 361 14.82 11.43 -7.53
CA LEU A 361 15.16 10.01 -7.50
C LEU A 361 14.53 9.31 -8.70
N ARG A 362 15.28 9.10 -9.77
CA ARG A 362 14.77 8.56 -11.05
C ARG A 362 14.23 7.14 -10.94
N THR A 363 14.90 6.28 -10.17
CA THR A 363 14.55 4.84 -10.08
C THR A 363 13.35 4.54 -9.19
N SER A 364 13.26 5.23 -8.04
CA SER A 364 12.21 4.99 -7.04
C SER A 364 11.11 6.04 -7.04
N GLY A 365 11.32 7.16 -7.74
CA GLY A 365 10.49 8.36 -7.60
C GLY A 365 10.81 9.14 -6.33
N GLY A 366 10.28 10.36 -6.22
CA GLY A 366 10.48 11.23 -5.07
C GLY A 366 11.80 12.01 -5.07
N ARG A 367 12.18 12.55 -3.90
CA ARG A 367 13.32 13.47 -3.77
C ARG A 367 14.33 13.01 -2.72
N ALA A 368 15.60 13.22 -3.01
CA ALA A 368 16.72 12.84 -2.16
C ALA A 368 16.75 13.62 -0.84
N PRO A 369 17.16 12.97 0.29
CA PRO A 369 17.33 13.64 1.59
C PRO A 369 18.63 14.44 1.71
N GLY A 370 19.60 14.24 0.78
CA GLY A 370 20.97 14.68 0.92
C GLY A 370 21.78 13.83 1.92
N HIS A 371 23.01 14.18 2.18
CA HIS A 371 23.94 13.37 2.99
C HIS A 371 23.75 13.47 4.52
N GLN A 372 23.11 14.53 5.00
CA GLN A 372 23.04 14.83 6.44
C GLN A 372 22.44 13.70 7.32
N PRO A 373 21.38 12.99 6.90
CA PRO A 373 20.84 11.89 7.69
C PRO A 373 21.85 10.74 7.89
N LEU A 374 22.57 10.36 6.84
CA LEU A 374 23.60 9.33 6.92
C LEU A 374 24.75 9.77 7.82
N LYS A 375 25.27 11.02 7.64
CA LYS A 375 26.34 11.56 8.46
C LYS A 375 26.02 11.48 9.94
N LYS A 376 24.84 11.97 10.34
CA LYS A 376 24.39 11.92 11.74
C LYS A 376 24.23 10.49 12.28
N ALA A 377 23.78 9.56 11.44
CA ALA A 377 23.67 8.15 11.84
C ALA A 377 25.04 7.52 12.07
N LEU A 378 25.98 7.70 11.14
CA LEU A 378 27.37 7.19 11.27
C LEU A 378 28.09 7.77 12.48
N GLU A 379 27.94 9.07 12.76
CA GLU A 379 28.51 9.71 13.96
C GLU A 379 27.97 9.09 15.25
N LYS A 380 26.65 8.84 15.35
CA LYS A 380 26.04 8.21 16.52
C LYS A 380 26.42 6.74 16.66
N ILE A 381 26.46 5.99 15.54
CA ILE A 381 26.91 4.60 15.51
C ILE A 381 28.36 4.51 16.00
N ARG A 382 29.24 5.41 15.56
CA ARG A 382 30.62 5.51 16.09
C ARG A 382 30.64 5.62 17.60
N GLY A 383 29.79 6.48 18.19
CA GLY A 383 29.70 6.65 19.62
C GLY A 383 29.27 5.36 20.38
N VAL A 384 28.43 4.51 19.77
CA VAL A 384 28.11 3.18 20.34
C VAL A 384 29.31 2.25 20.21
N LEU A 385 29.96 2.22 19.05
CA LEU A 385 31.11 1.36 18.79
C LEU A 385 32.33 1.71 19.67
N ASP A 386 32.56 2.99 20.00
CA ASP A 386 33.66 3.45 20.86
C ASP A 386 33.58 2.89 22.29
N ALA A 387 32.41 2.44 22.73
CA ALA A 387 32.19 1.81 24.04
C ALA A 387 32.46 0.29 24.07
N ILE A 388 32.73 -0.36 22.93
CA ILE A 388 32.83 -1.83 22.83
C ILE A 388 34.27 -2.39 22.90
N PRO A 389 35.36 -1.70 22.53
CA PRO A 389 36.67 -2.31 22.37
C PRO A 389 37.10 -3.21 23.56
N GLY A 390 37.74 -4.33 23.21
CA GLY A 390 38.21 -5.32 24.19
C GLY A 390 37.16 -6.37 24.65
N ARG A 391 35.96 -6.34 24.09
CA ARG A 391 34.88 -7.28 24.45
C ARG A 391 33.97 -7.63 23.27
N LYS A 392 33.08 -8.57 23.46
CA LYS A 392 31.97 -8.83 22.51
C LYS A 392 30.89 -7.76 22.60
N MET A 393 30.22 -7.52 21.48
CA MET A 393 29.04 -6.69 21.37
C MET A 393 27.89 -7.32 22.19
N ARG A 394 27.12 -6.48 22.86
CA ARG A 394 25.88 -6.91 23.56
C ARG A 394 24.68 -6.79 22.62
N PRO A 395 23.60 -7.56 22.85
CA PRO A 395 22.35 -7.45 22.08
C PRO A 395 21.81 -6.02 21.95
N ILE A 396 21.80 -5.28 23.07
CA ILE A 396 21.29 -3.89 23.09
C ILE A 396 22.14 -2.95 22.22
N GLU A 397 23.44 -3.17 22.10
CA GLU A 397 24.33 -2.37 21.27
C GLU A 397 24.11 -2.67 19.78
N ALA A 398 23.98 -3.95 19.42
CA ALA A 398 23.61 -4.35 18.06
C ALA A 398 22.25 -3.77 17.65
N TYR A 399 21.28 -3.80 18.57
CA TYR A 399 19.97 -3.21 18.39
C TYR A 399 20.04 -1.68 18.17
N ASP A 400 20.76 -0.95 19.02
CA ASP A 400 20.87 0.51 18.93
C ASP A 400 21.58 0.94 17.62
N ILE A 401 22.61 0.21 17.17
CA ILE A 401 23.29 0.45 15.88
C ILE A 401 22.30 0.36 14.72
N LEU A 402 21.45 -0.69 14.70
CA LEU A 402 20.42 -0.86 13.67
C LEU A 402 19.35 0.24 13.73
N MET A 403 18.95 0.66 14.91
CA MET A 403 17.97 1.74 15.06
C MET A 403 18.51 3.10 14.64
N LEU A 404 19.80 3.35 14.89
CA LEU A 404 20.48 4.56 14.40
C LEU A 404 20.60 4.55 12.87
N ALA A 405 20.94 3.40 12.26
CA ALA A 405 20.91 3.23 10.81
C ALA A 405 19.50 3.45 10.23
N ALA A 406 18.47 2.89 10.85
CA ALA A 406 17.10 3.10 10.48
C ALA A 406 16.68 4.58 10.49
N SER A 407 17.22 5.38 11.42
CA SER A 407 16.97 6.82 11.50
C SER A 407 17.42 7.58 10.24
N ALA A 408 18.48 7.12 9.56
CA ALA A 408 18.95 7.72 8.32
C ALA A 408 17.94 7.53 7.17
N VAL A 409 17.24 6.40 7.14
CA VAL A 409 16.30 6.03 6.07
C VAL A 409 15.03 6.87 6.13
N ILE A 410 14.54 7.16 7.31
CA ILE A 410 13.28 7.90 7.52
C ILE A 410 13.37 9.32 6.96
N SER A 411 14.50 9.95 7.08
CA SER A 411 14.73 11.30 6.54
C SER A 411 14.72 11.30 5.01
N GLY A 412 14.94 10.17 4.36
CA GLY A 412 14.95 10.02 2.90
C GLY A 412 13.59 9.95 2.22
N GLY A 413 12.50 9.84 2.97
CA GLY A 413 11.14 9.93 2.42
C GLY A 413 10.62 8.69 1.70
N ILE A 414 11.38 7.59 1.64
CA ILE A 414 10.96 6.37 0.92
C ILE A 414 10.01 5.50 1.76
N ARG A 415 10.25 5.39 3.06
CA ARG A 415 9.37 4.71 4.04
C ARG A 415 9.78 5.17 5.44
N ARG A 416 8.84 5.19 6.41
CA ARG A 416 9.24 5.04 7.81
C ARG A 416 9.86 3.65 7.95
N SER A 417 11.05 3.54 8.57
CA SER A 417 11.62 2.23 8.82
C SER A 417 10.65 1.43 9.69
N ALA A 418 10.16 0.32 9.13
CA ALA A 418 9.42 -0.64 9.92
C ALA A 418 10.40 -1.75 10.26
N THR A 419 10.70 -1.91 11.54
CA THR A 419 11.58 -2.97 12.03
C THR A 419 10.92 -3.72 13.18
N ILE A 420 11.33 -4.98 13.38
CA ILE A 420 11.07 -5.73 14.60
C ILE A 420 12.40 -6.31 15.11
N ALA A 421 12.67 -6.14 16.37
CA ALA A 421 13.77 -6.76 17.05
C ALA A 421 13.27 -7.96 17.87
N LEU A 422 13.75 -9.17 17.55
CA LEU A 422 13.52 -10.37 18.34
C LEU A 422 14.75 -10.60 19.23
N PHE A 423 14.53 -10.85 20.52
CA PHE A 423 15.59 -10.96 21.50
C PHE A 423 15.30 -12.09 22.52
N SER A 424 16.32 -12.55 23.26
CA SER A 424 16.19 -13.59 24.27
C SER A 424 15.38 -13.09 25.46
N ALA A 425 14.37 -13.83 25.91
CA ALA A 425 13.47 -13.41 27.00
C ALA A 425 14.20 -13.14 28.34
N ASP A 426 15.36 -13.76 28.54
CA ASP A 426 16.24 -13.55 29.69
C ASP A 426 17.23 -12.38 29.56
N ASP A 427 17.10 -11.56 28.51
CA ASP A 427 17.93 -10.36 28.29
C ASP A 427 17.27 -9.12 28.91
N GLU A 428 17.63 -8.83 30.18
CA GLU A 428 17.06 -7.72 30.93
C GLU A 428 17.26 -6.35 30.28
N GLU A 429 18.39 -6.12 29.55
CA GLU A 429 18.65 -4.85 28.86
C GLU A 429 17.67 -4.67 27.69
N MET A 430 17.38 -5.75 26.96
CA MET A 430 16.43 -5.72 25.85
C MET A 430 14.97 -5.67 26.33
N VAL A 431 14.62 -6.40 27.41
CA VAL A 431 13.28 -6.33 28.04
C VAL A 431 12.98 -4.89 28.47
N ASN A 432 13.97 -4.19 29.03
CA ASN A 432 13.82 -2.82 29.53
C ASN A 432 14.17 -1.73 28.49
N ALA A 433 14.46 -2.10 27.24
CA ALA A 433 14.92 -1.15 26.23
C ALA A 433 13.96 0.02 25.99
N LYS A 434 12.66 -0.20 26.20
CA LYS A 434 11.60 0.80 26.00
C LYS A 434 10.69 0.97 27.22
N THR A 435 11.24 0.85 28.41
CA THR A 435 10.55 1.16 29.68
C THR A 435 10.95 2.55 30.18
N GLY A 436 10.13 3.13 31.07
CA GLY A 436 10.37 4.48 31.60
C GLY A 436 10.37 5.57 30.50
N GLU A 437 11.21 6.57 30.66
CA GLU A 437 11.30 7.71 29.73
C GLU A 437 12.37 7.52 28.64
N TRP A 438 12.45 6.30 28.07
CA TRP A 438 13.46 5.91 27.07
C TRP A 438 13.56 6.89 25.88
N TRP A 439 12.48 7.52 25.47
CA TRP A 439 12.46 8.46 24.33
C TRP A 439 13.32 9.71 24.54
N LYS A 440 13.62 10.08 25.79
CA LYS A 440 14.50 11.22 26.08
C LYS A 440 15.97 10.95 25.76
N HIS A 441 16.42 9.71 25.92
CA HIS A 441 17.83 9.32 25.79
C HIS A 441 18.09 8.43 24.56
N ASN A 442 17.12 7.61 24.18
CA ASN A 442 17.22 6.59 23.14
C ASN A 442 16.09 6.71 22.10
N ALA A 443 15.83 7.93 21.62
CA ALA A 443 14.74 8.23 20.68
C ALA A 443 14.78 7.36 19.40
N GLN A 444 15.96 6.85 18.97
CA GLN A 444 16.11 5.95 17.84
C GLN A 444 15.33 4.64 18.02
N ARG A 445 15.08 4.18 19.25
CA ARG A 445 14.36 2.94 19.55
C ARG A 445 12.88 2.97 19.14
N GLN A 446 12.33 4.16 18.83
CA GLN A 446 10.97 4.30 18.27
C GLN A 446 10.81 3.63 16.89
N HIS A 447 11.89 3.23 16.22
CA HIS A 447 11.85 2.71 14.87
C HIS A 447 11.58 1.20 14.78
N SER A 448 11.48 0.51 15.91
CA SER A 448 11.15 -0.92 15.94
C SER A 448 10.01 -1.25 16.91
N ASN A 449 9.35 -2.39 16.64
CA ASN A 449 8.69 -3.17 17.67
C ASN A 449 9.73 -4.11 18.28
N ASN A 450 9.63 -4.39 19.57
CA ASN A 450 10.54 -5.30 20.27
C ASN A 450 9.74 -6.47 20.84
N SER A 451 10.17 -7.72 20.58
CA SER A 451 9.46 -8.90 21.10
C SER A 451 10.44 -9.92 21.67
N ALA A 452 10.14 -10.40 22.87
CA ALA A 452 10.88 -11.47 23.52
C ALA A 452 10.50 -12.83 22.91
N MET A 453 11.50 -13.63 22.60
CA MET A 453 11.33 -14.98 22.05
C MET A 453 10.95 -15.97 23.15
N LEU A 454 9.86 -16.68 22.95
CA LEU A 454 9.37 -17.74 23.84
C LEU A 454 9.30 -19.05 23.04
N VAL A 455 10.29 -19.94 23.23
CA VAL A 455 10.25 -21.28 22.66
C VAL A 455 9.19 -22.08 23.40
N ARG A 456 8.17 -22.59 22.67
CA ARG A 456 6.97 -23.19 23.28
C ARG A 456 7.24 -24.37 24.21
N SER A 457 8.30 -25.17 23.92
CA SER A 457 8.72 -26.30 24.76
C SER A 457 9.30 -25.88 26.10
N ASP A 458 9.93 -24.70 26.15
CA ASP A 458 10.77 -24.26 27.29
C ASP A 458 10.14 -23.11 28.06
N ALA A 459 9.25 -22.34 27.41
CA ALA A 459 8.60 -21.17 28.03
C ALA A 459 7.73 -21.54 29.21
N THR A 460 7.86 -20.77 30.27
CA THR A 460 7.02 -20.88 31.49
C THR A 460 5.89 -19.83 31.49
N LYS A 461 4.82 -20.13 32.23
CA LYS A 461 3.72 -19.17 32.40
C LYS A 461 4.20 -17.91 33.13
N GLU A 462 5.11 -18.06 34.04
CA GLU A 462 5.70 -16.97 34.82
C GLU A 462 6.47 -16.00 33.95
N GLU A 463 7.30 -16.48 33.03
CA GLU A 463 8.03 -15.65 32.06
C GLU A 463 7.04 -14.91 31.17
N PHE A 464 6.04 -15.63 30.61
CA PHE A 464 5.00 -14.99 29.80
C PHE A 464 4.24 -13.91 30.56
N MET A 465 3.83 -14.18 31.82
CA MET A 465 3.10 -13.21 32.63
C MET A 465 3.94 -11.98 32.98
N SER A 466 5.26 -12.14 33.19
CA SER A 466 6.17 -11.00 33.38
C SER A 466 6.17 -10.07 32.18
N LEU A 467 6.31 -10.62 30.96
CA LEU A 467 6.24 -9.84 29.70
C LEU A 467 4.85 -9.22 29.50
N PHE A 468 3.79 -9.97 29.79
CA PHE A 468 2.42 -9.50 29.64
C PHE A 468 2.10 -8.30 30.55
N ASN A 469 2.63 -8.31 31.77
CA ASN A 469 2.52 -7.17 32.69
C ASN A 469 3.30 -5.94 32.18
N ALA A 470 4.46 -6.12 31.57
CA ALA A 470 5.21 -5.03 30.94
C ALA A 470 4.43 -4.44 29.74
N ILE A 471 3.80 -5.30 28.93
CA ILE A 471 2.92 -4.85 27.82
C ILE A 471 1.77 -3.99 28.35
N ARG A 472 1.09 -4.46 29.42
CA ARG A 472 0.00 -3.70 30.04
C ARG A 472 0.44 -2.32 30.51
N GLN A 473 1.66 -2.20 31.03
CA GLN A 473 2.18 -0.95 31.61
C GLN A 473 2.80 -0.02 30.57
N PHE A 474 3.57 -0.56 29.59
CA PHE A 474 4.41 0.22 28.68
C PHE A 474 4.07 0.01 27.21
N GLY A 475 3.19 -0.94 26.85
CA GLY A 475 2.90 -1.33 25.47
C GLY A 475 3.95 -2.26 24.85
N GLU A 476 5.15 -2.36 25.44
CA GLU A 476 6.29 -3.20 25.02
C GLU A 476 7.07 -3.73 26.25
N PRO A 477 7.88 -4.78 26.08
CA PRO A 477 8.08 -5.56 24.85
C PRO A 477 6.90 -6.50 24.56
N GLY A 478 6.70 -6.83 23.28
CA GLY A 478 5.81 -7.91 22.86
C GLY A 478 6.41 -9.30 23.18
N PHE A 479 5.68 -10.35 22.85
CA PHE A 479 6.14 -11.74 22.91
C PHE A 479 6.03 -12.39 21.52
N TYR A 480 6.86 -13.40 21.29
CA TYR A 480 6.88 -14.18 20.07
C TYR A 480 7.01 -15.67 20.39
N PHE A 481 5.91 -16.44 20.26
CA PHE A 481 5.93 -17.88 20.45
C PHE A 481 6.47 -18.60 19.20
N THR A 482 7.39 -19.53 19.40
CA THR A 482 8.04 -20.27 18.33
C THR A 482 8.36 -21.71 18.74
N GLU A 483 8.59 -22.60 17.75
CA GLU A 483 9.09 -23.96 17.97
C GLU A 483 10.62 -23.98 17.99
N ASN A 484 11.29 -23.00 17.40
CA ASN A 484 12.74 -22.93 17.34
C ASN A 484 13.20 -21.47 17.47
N ALA A 485 14.22 -21.24 18.29
CA ALA A 485 14.77 -19.91 18.53
C ALA A 485 15.40 -19.24 17.31
N ASP A 486 15.75 -20.02 16.26
CA ASP A 486 16.27 -19.48 14.99
C ASP A 486 15.18 -19.04 14.02
N TYR A 487 13.91 -19.31 14.31
CA TYR A 487 12.79 -18.79 13.54
C TYR A 487 12.46 -17.37 13.94
N GLY A 488 11.86 -16.62 13.04
CA GLY A 488 11.42 -15.27 13.30
C GLY A 488 10.32 -14.83 12.36
N ALA A 489 10.09 -13.53 12.31
CA ALA A 489 9.03 -12.96 11.50
C ALA A 489 9.43 -11.59 10.92
N ASN A 490 8.64 -11.17 9.95
CA ASN A 490 8.65 -9.79 9.47
C ASN A 490 8.05 -8.82 10.52
N PRO A 491 8.24 -7.49 10.38
CA PRO A 491 7.80 -6.50 11.38
C PRO A 491 6.34 -6.55 11.82
N CYS A 492 5.46 -7.08 11.00
CA CYS A 492 4.03 -7.21 11.33
C CYS A 492 3.64 -8.62 11.81
N VAL A 493 4.62 -9.53 11.91
CA VAL A 493 4.49 -10.90 12.46
C VAL A 493 3.50 -11.80 11.69
N GLU A 494 3.10 -11.46 10.45
CA GLU A 494 2.22 -12.33 9.66
C GLU A 494 2.96 -13.45 8.91
N ILE A 495 4.26 -13.30 8.65
CA ILE A 495 5.05 -14.28 7.90
C ILE A 495 6.11 -14.90 8.80
N GLY A 496 6.02 -16.22 9.00
CA GLY A 496 7.07 -16.99 9.66
C GLY A 496 8.27 -17.20 8.73
N LEU A 497 9.46 -16.83 9.19
CA LEU A 497 10.71 -16.80 8.43
C LEU A 497 11.82 -17.56 9.14
N ALA A 498 12.65 -18.26 8.34
CA ALA A 498 13.83 -19.01 8.80
C ALA A 498 15.03 -18.61 7.93
N PRO A 499 15.83 -17.61 8.35
CA PRO A 499 16.92 -17.05 7.55
C PRO A 499 18.20 -17.90 7.57
N SER A 500 18.17 -19.08 8.14
CA SER A 500 19.30 -20.02 8.19
C SER A 500 18.99 -21.31 7.45
N LEU A 501 20.04 -22.01 7.05
CA LEU A 501 19.96 -23.33 6.45
C LEU A 501 21.13 -24.21 6.91
N VAL A 502 20.88 -25.51 6.95
CA VAL A 502 21.93 -26.52 7.06
C VAL A 502 22.36 -26.89 5.65
N VAL A 503 23.63 -26.84 5.37
CA VAL A 503 24.21 -27.14 4.05
C VAL A 503 24.11 -28.63 3.79
N ASP A 504 23.41 -29.02 2.76
CA ASP A 504 23.44 -30.35 2.15
C ASP A 504 24.18 -30.31 0.80
N GLU A 505 24.34 -31.44 0.12
CA GLU A 505 25.05 -31.52 -1.16
C GLU A 505 24.39 -30.64 -2.24
N THR A 506 23.07 -30.58 -2.27
CA THR A 506 22.30 -29.76 -3.22
C THR A 506 22.50 -28.25 -2.94
N THR A 507 22.43 -27.86 -1.68
CA THR A 507 22.71 -26.51 -1.23
C THR A 507 24.12 -26.07 -1.54
N ARG A 508 25.12 -26.95 -1.28
CA ARG A 508 26.52 -26.68 -1.59
C ARG A 508 26.73 -26.44 -3.09
N ALA A 509 26.17 -27.31 -3.94
CA ALA A 509 26.27 -27.17 -5.39
C ALA A 509 25.62 -25.85 -5.90
N LYS A 510 24.47 -25.45 -5.34
CA LYS A 510 23.82 -24.16 -5.66
C LYS A 510 24.67 -22.97 -5.21
N LEU A 511 25.26 -23.02 -4.02
CA LEU A 511 26.14 -21.96 -3.50
C LEU A 511 27.37 -21.79 -4.39
N GLU A 512 28.01 -22.88 -4.80
CA GLU A 512 29.13 -22.89 -5.77
C GLU A 512 28.70 -22.29 -7.11
N GLN A 513 27.54 -22.70 -7.64
CA GLN A 513 26.98 -22.17 -8.89
C GLN A 513 26.76 -20.66 -8.82
N TYR A 514 26.35 -20.12 -7.66
CA TYR A 514 26.09 -18.67 -7.45
C TYR A 514 27.35 -17.90 -7.02
N GLY A 515 28.53 -18.54 -7.03
CA GLY A 515 29.79 -17.87 -6.76
C GLY A 515 30.06 -17.60 -5.28
N TYR A 516 29.55 -18.43 -4.37
CA TYR A 516 29.88 -18.33 -2.95
C TYR A 516 31.35 -18.65 -2.74
N GLY A 517 32.15 -17.65 -2.34
CA GLY A 517 33.61 -17.74 -2.26
C GLY A 517 34.15 -18.33 -0.95
N GLU A 518 33.30 -18.56 0.05
CA GLU A 518 33.72 -19.16 1.32
C GLU A 518 33.62 -20.68 1.27
N SER A 519 34.55 -21.35 1.95
CA SER A 519 34.50 -22.81 2.10
C SER A 519 33.36 -23.19 3.05
N VAL A 520 32.42 -24.00 2.53
CA VAL A 520 31.33 -24.55 3.34
C VAL A 520 31.31 -26.08 3.23
N SER A 521 31.11 -26.73 4.35
CA SER A 521 30.99 -28.18 4.46
C SER A 521 29.52 -28.59 4.61
N VAL A 522 29.21 -29.81 4.15
CA VAL A 522 27.91 -30.43 4.44
C VAL A 522 27.78 -30.58 5.96
N GLY A 523 26.64 -30.13 6.49
CA GLY A 523 26.36 -30.05 7.93
C GLY A 523 26.56 -28.66 8.56
N ASP A 524 27.27 -27.75 7.86
CA ASP A 524 27.41 -26.37 8.34
C ASP A 524 26.07 -25.64 8.37
N THR A 525 25.87 -24.81 9.39
CA THR A 525 24.70 -23.89 9.46
C THR A 525 25.12 -22.48 9.10
N ILE A 526 24.54 -21.95 8.04
CA ILE A 526 24.81 -20.61 7.52
C ILE A 526 23.53 -19.78 7.48
N SER A 527 23.65 -18.46 7.61
CA SER A 527 22.52 -17.54 7.64
C SER A 527 22.57 -16.50 6.51
N GLY A 528 21.39 -16.18 6.00
CA GLY A 528 21.16 -15.09 5.04
C GLY A 528 20.00 -14.20 5.50
N TRP A 529 19.17 -13.81 4.53
CA TRP A 529 17.90 -13.09 4.73
C TRP A 529 16.79 -13.84 4.04
N GLN A 530 15.62 -13.95 4.68
CA GLN A 530 14.44 -14.51 4.03
C GLN A 530 13.36 -13.44 3.90
N HIS A 531 12.70 -13.40 2.74
CA HIS A 531 11.77 -12.34 2.38
C HIS A 531 10.31 -12.79 2.48
N CYS A 532 9.45 -11.88 2.93
CA CYS A 532 8.01 -12.06 2.88
C CYS A 532 7.48 -11.72 1.48
N ASN A 533 6.58 -12.53 0.95
CA ASN A 533 5.96 -12.35 -0.37
C ASN A 533 4.45 -12.33 -0.21
N LEU A 534 3.84 -11.17 -0.37
CA LEU A 534 2.47 -10.91 0.06
C LEU A 534 1.54 -10.61 -1.10
N THR A 535 0.31 -11.14 -1.02
CA THR A 535 -0.84 -10.76 -1.84
C THR A 535 -2.05 -10.58 -0.95
N THR A 536 -3.15 -10.02 -1.46
CA THR A 536 -4.34 -9.72 -0.65
C THR A 536 -5.60 -9.99 -1.45
N ILE A 537 -6.55 -10.71 -0.85
CA ILE A 537 -7.92 -10.92 -1.36
C ILE A 537 -8.82 -9.84 -0.74
N ASN A 538 -9.70 -9.23 -1.54
CA ASN A 538 -10.75 -8.35 -1.05
C ASN A 538 -11.92 -9.18 -0.50
N GLY A 539 -11.98 -9.36 0.82
CA GLY A 539 -12.99 -10.16 1.50
C GLY A 539 -14.42 -9.66 1.29
N ARG A 540 -14.61 -8.34 1.14
CA ARG A 540 -15.93 -7.77 0.80
C ARG A 540 -16.51 -8.35 -0.49
N MET A 541 -15.65 -8.71 -1.45
CA MET A 541 -16.07 -9.25 -2.75
C MET A 541 -16.35 -10.76 -2.71
N CYS A 542 -16.09 -11.42 -1.58
CA CYS A 542 -16.33 -12.86 -1.38
C CYS A 542 -17.79 -13.10 -0.99
N GLU A 543 -18.72 -12.84 -1.92
CA GLU A 543 -20.16 -12.98 -1.68
C GLU A 543 -20.60 -14.44 -1.54
N THR A 544 -19.84 -15.37 -2.13
CA THR A 544 -20.05 -16.83 -2.04
C THR A 544 -18.72 -17.56 -1.84
N PRO A 545 -18.74 -18.81 -1.34
CA PRO A 545 -17.54 -19.65 -1.27
C PRO A 545 -16.81 -19.80 -2.61
N GLU A 546 -17.55 -19.96 -3.73
CA GLU A 546 -16.96 -20.12 -5.06
C GLU A 546 -16.19 -18.88 -5.48
N LYS A 547 -16.73 -17.68 -5.22
CA LYS A 547 -16.02 -16.41 -5.50
C LYS A 547 -14.79 -16.27 -4.65
N PHE A 548 -14.82 -16.70 -3.40
CA PHE A 548 -13.65 -16.76 -2.54
C PHE A 548 -12.57 -17.69 -3.11
N TYR A 549 -12.94 -18.91 -3.56
CA TYR A 549 -11.97 -19.85 -4.15
C TYR A 549 -11.36 -19.32 -5.45
N GLU A 550 -12.17 -18.65 -6.30
CA GLU A 550 -11.66 -17.97 -7.49
C GLU A 550 -10.59 -16.94 -7.13
N LEU A 551 -10.83 -16.10 -6.12
CA LEU A 551 -9.88 -15.07 -5.69
C LEU A 551 -8.66 -15.67 -4.97
N CYS A 552 -8.78 -16.81 -4.30
CA CYS A 552 -7.67 -17.60 -3.77
C CYS A 552 -6.72 -18.01 -4.89
N ALA A 553 -7.23 -18.56 -5.99
CA ALA A 553 -6.42 -18.94 -7.14
C ALA A 553 -5.74 -17.72 -7.79
N VAL A 554 -6.43 -16.60 -7.92
CA VAL A 554 -5.87 -15.34 -8.43
C VAL A 554 -4.71 -14.85 -7.57
N ALA A 555 -4.92 -14.75 -6.26
CA ALA A 555 -3.90 -14.23 -5.34
C ALA A 555 -2.68 -15.17 -5.24
N ALA A 556 -2.90 -16.50 -5.26
CA ALA A 556 -1.81 -17.47 -5.30
C ALA A 556 -1.02 -17.41 -6.61
N THR A 557 -1.68 -17.21 -7.77
CA THR A 557 -0.99 -16.99 -9.06
C THR A 557 -0.07 -15.77 -9.01
N ILE A 558 -0.57 -14.63 -8.50
CA ILE A 558 0.23 -13.40 -8.36
C ILE A 558 1.44 -13.66 -7.44
N GLY A 559 1.20 -14.24 -6.26
CA GLY A 559 2.26 -14.50 -5.29
C GLY A 559 3.33 -15.46 -5.82
N THR A 560 2.94 -16.48 -6.58
CA THR A 560 3.89 -17.44 -7.18
C THR A 560 4.79 -16.76 -8.21
N MET A 561 4.24 -15.88 -9.06
CA MET A 561 5.05 -15.08 -9.98
C MET A 561 6.03 -14.16 -9.24
N GLN A 562 5.60 -13.54 -8.16
CA GLN A 562 6.46 -12.68 -7.33
C GLN A 562 7.60 -13.45 -6.68
N ALA A 563 7.40 -14.73 -6.28
CA ALA A 563 8.41 -15.58 -5.65
C ALA A 563 9.63 -15.85 -6.55
N ALA A 564 9.50 -15.70 -7.86
CA ALA A 564 10.60 -15.90 -8.82
C ALA A 564 11.64 -14.76 -8.85
N TYR A 565 11.42 -13.65 -8.10
CA TYR A 565 12.36 -12.51 -8.05
C TYR A 565 13.32 -12.68 -6.87
N THR A 566 14.40 -13.44 -7.07
CA THR A 566 15.36 -13.86 -6.01
C THR A 566 16.75 -13.26 -6.17
N GLU A 567 16.98 -12.43 -7.20
CA GLU A 567 18.30 -11.87 -7.50
C GLU A 567 18.57 -10.62 -6.67
N MET A 568 19.29 -10.79 -5.55
CA MET A 568 19.63 -9.76 -4.58
C MET A 568 21.13 -9.81 -4.28
N SER A 569 21.94 -9.38 -5.25
CA SER A 569 23.41 -9.56 -5.24
C SER A 569 24.09 -8.98 -4.00
N TYR A 570 23.63 -7.83 -3.47
CA TYR A 570 24.18 -7.24 -2.25
C TYR A 570 24.06 -8.15 -1.00
N LEU A 571 22.99 -8.98 -0.95
CA LEU A 571 22.74 -9.90 0.17
C LEU A 571 23.48 -11.25 0.02
N GLY A 572 24.01 -11.52 -1.16
CA GLY A 572 24.82 -12.69 -1.47
C GLY A 572 24.05 -13.99 -1.72
N PRO A 573 24.79 -15.05 -2.15
CA PRO A 573 24.24 -16.33 -2.60
C PRO A 573 23.41 -17.08 -1.55
N VAL A 574 23.78 -17.01 -0.28
CA VAL A 574 23.05 -17.69 0.81
C VAL A 574 21.60 -17.18 0.88
N THR A 575 21.39 -15.88 0.79
CA THR A 575 20.05 -15.27 0.75
C THR A 575 19.25 -15.79 -0.44
N ARG A 576 19.86 -15.88 -1.62
CA ARG A 576 19.21 -16.40 -2.84
C ARG A 576 18.75 -17.85 -2.64
N VAL A 577 19.63 -18.72 -2.17
CA VAL A 577 19.31 -20.15 -1.94
C VAL A 577 18.19 -20.31 -0.92
N ILE A 578 18.19 -19.53 0.18
CA ILE A 578 17.13 -19.58 1.20
C ILE A 578 15.77 -19.23 0.59
N ASN A 579 15.70 -18.17 -0.21
CA ASN A 579 14.44 -17.72 -0.80
C ASN A 579 13.95 -18.66 -1.90
N GLU A 580 14.84 -19.20 -2.74
CA GLU A 580 14.51 -20.20 -3.77
C GLU A 580 14.04 -21.53 -3.17
N ARG A 581 14.64 -21.96 -2.04
CA ARG A 581 14.32 -23.21 -1.36
C ARG A 581 12.87 -23.30 -0.88
N GLU A 582 12.33 -22.17 -0.41
CA GLU A 582 11.02 -22.14 0.20
C GLU A 582 9.97 -21.36 -0.60
N SER A 583 10.40 -20.51 -1.52
CA SER A 583 9.56 -19.72 -2.45
C SER A 583 8.28 -19.18 -1.80
N LEU A 584 8.38 -18.60 -0.59
CA LEU A 584 7.26 -18.28 0.30
C LEU A 584 6.19 -17.41 -0.38
N LEU A 585 4.94 -17.72 -0.08
CA LEU A 585 3.79 -16.86 -0.31
C LEU A 585 3.18 -16.42 1.04
N GLY A 586 2.39 -15.35 1.00
CA GLY A 586 1.53 -14.90 2.07
C GLY A 586 0.25 -14.35 1.46
N VAL A 587 -0.66 -15.24 1.04
CA VAL A 587 -1.99 -14.88 0.58
C VAL A 587 -2.81 -14.45 1.79
N SER A 588 -3.19 -13.18 1.85
CA SER A 588 -3.96 -12.58 2.93
C SER A 588 -5.40 -12.29 2.51
N ILE A 589 -6.30 -12.18 3.47
CA ILE A 589 -7.68 -11.75 3.29
C ILE A 589 -7.87 -10.43 4.03
N CYS A 590 -8.35 -9.39 3.33
CA CYS A 590 -8.67 -8.08 3.90
C CYS A 590 -10.18 -7.95 4.05
N GLY A 591 -10.68 -7.56 5.23
CA GLY A 591 -12.11 -7.42 5.50
C GLY A 591 -12.82 -8.74 5.83
N ILE A 592 -12.17 -9.63 6.57
CA ILE A 592 -12.75 -10.93 6.99
C ILE A 592 -14.09 -10.75 7.69
N LEU A 593 -14.16 -9.81 8.64
CA LEU A 593 -15.35 -9.56 9.44
C LEU A 593 -16.44 -8.72 8.74
N GLU A 594 -16.28 -8.42 7.44
CA GLU A 594 -17.37 -7.89 6.60
C GLU A 594 -18.29 -9.00 6.04
N ARG A 595 -17.73 -10.20 5.91
CA ARG A 595 -18.44 -11.39 5.40
C ARG A 595 -18.22 -12.58 6.33
N PRO A 596 -18.62 -12.45 7.62
CA PRO A 596 -18.47 -13.54 8.58
C PRO A 596 -19.23 -14.81 8.17
N ASP A 597 -20.30 -14.67 7.40
CA ASP A 597 -21.09 -15.74 6.82
C ASP A 597 -20.28 -16.67 5.88
N VAL A 598 -19.24 -16.15 5.23
CA VAL A 598 -18.36 -16.90 4.31
C VAL A 598 -16.97 -17.09 4.91
N LEU A 599 -16.38 -16.01 5.44
CA LEU A 599 -14.97 -15.95 5.82
C LEU A 599 -14.68 -16.34 7.28
N LEU A 600 -15.68 -16.72 8.06
CA LEU A 600 -15.53 -17.43 9.34
C LEU A 600 -16.07 -18.87 9.30
N ASP A 601 -16.46 -19.38 8.14
CA ASP A 601 -16.79 -20.80 7.98
C ASP A 601 -15.49 -21.62 7.88
N PRO A 602 -15.22 -22.55 8.83
CA PRO A 602 -14.00 -23.34 8.84
C PRO A 602 -13.80 -24.20 7.58
N ALA A 603 -14.88 -24.72 6.98
CA ALA A 603 -14.77 -25.55 5.78
C ALA A 603 -14.43 -24.70 4.55
N VAL A 604 -15.02 -23.50 4.45
CA VAL A 604 -14.73 -22.54 3.39
C VAL A 604 -13.29 -22.07 3.47
N LEU A 605 -12.79 -21.70 4.67
CA LEU A 605 -11.42 -21.28 4.87
C LEU A 605 -10.42 -22.37 4.50
N ARG A 606 -10.62 -23.62 4.97
CA ARG A 606 -9.74 -24.75 4.62
C ARG A 606 -9.70 -25.00 3.13
N LYS A 607 -10.85 -25.01 2.47
CA LYS A 607 -10.92 -25.20 1.01
C LYS A 607 -10.26 -24.07 0.24
N GLY A 608 -10.39 -22.83 0.71
CA GLY A 608 -9.68 -21.67 0.17
C GLY A 608 -8.18 -21.82 0.29
N ALA A 609 -7.66 -22.21 1.46
CA ALA A 609 -6.23 -22.46 1.70
C ALA A 609 -5.69 -23.59 0.80
N GLU A 610 -6.40 -24.71 0.70
CA GLU A 610 -6.08 -25.80 -0.23
C GLU A 610 -6.01 -25.31 -1.67
N THR A 611 -6.96 -24.47 -2.08
CA THR A 611 -6.98 -23.87 -3.43
C THR A 611 -5.73 -23.03 -3.67
N CYS A 612 -5.30 -22.21 -2.68
CA CYS A 612 -4.06 -21.45 -2.76
C CYS A 612 -2.84 -22.37 -2.92
N VAL A 613 -2.74 -23.43 -2.13
CA VAL A 613 -1.62 -24.40 -2.18
C VAL A 613 -1.57 -25.12 -3.52
N MET A 614 -2.73 -25.60 -4.01
CA MET A 614 -2.82 -26.30 -5.31
C MET A 614 -2.43 -25.38 -6.47
N THR A 615 -2.95 -24.14 -6.48
CA THR A 615 -2.64 -23.15 -7.51
C THR A 615 -1.16 -22.76 -7.48
N ASN A 616 -0.61 -22.53 -6.28
CA ASN A 616 0.83 -22.25 -6.13
C ASN A 616 1.67 -23.38 -6.73
N ARG A 617 1.39 -24.65 -6.39
CA ARG A 617 2.15 -25.81 -6.92
C ARG A 617 2.09 -25.85 -8.44
N ALA A 618 0.91 -25.72 -9.03
CA ALA A 618 0.73 -25.79 -10.48
C ALA A 618 1.46 -24.64 -11.23
N VAL A 619 1.35 -23.42 -10.71
CA VAL A 619 2.02 -22.25 -11.31
C VAL A 619 3.53 -22.31 -11.08
N ALA A 620 4.02 -22.74 -9.91
CA ALA A 620 5.44 -22.90 -9.60
C ALA A 620 6.11 -23.90 -10.57
N GLU A 621 5.46 -25.05 -10.82
CA GLU A 621 5.89 -26.03 -11.82
C GLU A 621 5.93 -25.42 -13.23
N ALA A 622 4.91 -24.62 -13.57
CA ALA A 622 4.83 -23.97 -14.89
C ALA A 622 5.98 -22.98 -15.11
N ILE A 623 6.36 -22.21 -14.10
CA ILE A 623 7.44 -21.20 -14.19
C ILE A 623 8.82 -21.72 -13.76
N GLY A 624 8.93 -22.97 -13.28
CA GLY A 624 10.19 -23.61 -12.95
C GLY A 624 10.84 -23.19 -11.63
N ILE A 625 10.01 -22.92 -10.59
CA ILE A 625 10.48 -22.65 -9.22
C ILE A 625 9.97 -23.71 -8.25
N GLU A 626 10.56 -23.79 -7.05
CA GLU A 626 10.05 -24.66 -5.99
C GLU A 626 8.65 -24.20 -5.54
N PRO A 627 7.72 -25.12 -5.25
CA PRO A 627 6.47 -24.77 -4.59
C PRO A 627 6.70 -24.16 -3.22
N ALA A 628 5.86 -23.21 -2.84
CA ALA A 628 5.99 -22.52 -1.58
C ALA A 628 5.81 -23.46 -0.38
N ALA A 629 6.69 -23.35 0.61
CA ALA A 629 6.55 -24.10 1.86
C ALA A 629 5.33 -23.65 2.68
N ARG A 630 5.05 -22.37 2.67
CA ARG A 630 3.92 -21.72 3.38
C ARG A 630 3.25 -20.70 2.46
N VAL A 631 1.92 -20.70 2.40
CA VAL A 631 1.15 -20.00 1.35
C VAL A 631 0.20 -18.95 1.90
N THR A 632 -0.47 -19.18 3.04
CA THR A 632 -1.53 -18.31 3.54
C THR A 632 -1.19 -17.64 4.87
N CYS A 633 -1.63 -16.41 5.03
CA CYS A 633 -1.47 -15.60 6.24
C CYS A 633 -2.65 -14.60 6.37
N VAL A 634 -2.65 -13.79 7.41
CA VAL A 634 -3.48 -12.58 7.47
C VAL A 634 -2.61 -11.39 7.86
N LYS A 635 -2.55 -10.38 6.97
CA LYS A 635 -1.83 -9.12 7.17
C LYS A 635 -2.65 -8.14 8.00
N PRO A 636 -2.03 -7.14 8.65
CA PRO A 636 -2.77 -6.05 9.28
C PRO A 636 -3.50 -5.13 8.29
N GLU A 637 -3.09 -5.08 7.01
CA GLU A 637 -3.77 -4.46 5.86
C GLU A 637 -4.09 -2.96 6.00
N GLY A 638 -3.27 -2.17 6.70
CA GLY A 638 -3.54 -0.75 6.95
C GLY A 638 -3.86 0.08 5.69
N THR A 639 -2.92 0.16 4.73
CA THR A 639 -3.12 0.91 3.49
C THR A 639 -3.91 0.12 2.44
N ALA A 640 -3.75 -1.23 2.40
CA ALA A 640 -4.46 -2.08 1.45
C ALA A 640 -5.98 -2.04 1.69
N SER A 641 -6.43 -2.01 2.95
CA SER A 641 -7.84 -1.86 3.29
C SER A 641 -8.46 -0.56 2.75
N LEU A 642 -7.72 0.55 2.81
CA LEU A 642 -8.17 1.82 2.25
C LEU A 642 -8.30 1.74 0.72
N LEU A 643 -7.33 1.10 0.07
CA LEU A 643 -7.33 0.91 -1.39
C LEU A 643 -8.45 -0.03 -1.86
N LEU A 644 -8.75 -1.07 -1.08
CA LEU A 644 -9.83 -2.03 -1.35
C LEU A 644 -11.21 -1.54 -0.86
N GLY A 645 -11.24 -0.54 0.01
CA GLY A 645 -12.48 -0.02 0.61
C GLY A 645 -13.11 -0.97 1.63
N THR A 646 -12.28 -1.69 2.40
CA THR A 646 -12.70 -2.70 3.40
C THR A 646 -12.20 -2.37 4.79
N ALA A 647 -12.63 -3.14 5.79
CA ALA A 647 -11.97 -3.22 7.08
C ALA A 647 -10.59 -3.89 6.95
N SER A 648 -9.68 -3.68 7.91
CA SER A 648 -8.29 -4.14 7.85
C SER A 648 -8.15 -5.60 8.28
N GLY A 649 -7.67 -6.48 7.40
CA GLY A 649 -7.37 -7.88 7.72
C GLY A 649 -8.52 -8.57 8.47
N ILE A 650 -8.27 -9.06 9.70
CA ILE A 650 -9.29 -9.67 10.56
C ILE A 650 -10.00 -8.65 11.46
N HIS A 651 -9.60 -7.37 11.46
CA HIS A 651 -10.18 -6.40 12.39
C HIS A 651 -11.64 -6.05 12.03
N PRO A 652 -12.50 -5.83 13.04
CA PRO A 652 -13.86 -5.38 12.84
C PRO A 652 -13.90 -3.93 12.31
N HIS A 653 -15.03 -3.55 11.73
CA HIS A 653 -15.29 -2.13 11.47
C HIS A 653 -15.29 -1.35 12.79
N HIS A 654 -14.77 -0.13 12.74
CA HIS A 654 -14.69 0.75 13.91
C HIS A 654 -16.07 1.01 14.55
N ALA A 655 -17.06 1.36 13.70
CA ALA A 655 -18.45 1.56 14.08
C ALA A 655 -19.36 1.41 12.84
N LYS A 656 -20.71 1.47 13.01
CA LYS A 656 -21.64 1.42 11.87
C LYS A 656 -21.45 2.62 10.94
N ARG A 657 -21.25 3.83 11.51
CA ARG A 657 -20.89 5.07 10.82
C ARG A 657 -19.72 5.72 11.54
N TYR A 658 -18.69 6.08 10.81
CA TYR A 658 -17.53 6.73 11.38
C TYR A 658 -16.82 7.61 10.37
N PHE A 659 -16.04 8.56 10.86
CA PHE A 659 -15.11 9.34 10.07
C PHE A 659 -13.81 8.55 9.91
N ARG A 660 -13.35 8.37 8.68
CA ARG A 660 -12.00 7.87 8.38
C ARG A 660 -11.14 9.04 7.90
N ARG A 661 -10.07 9.34 8.63
CA ARG A 661 -9.19 10.46 8.34
C ARG A 661 -7.87 10.01 7.75
N VAL A 662 -7.38 10.79 6.79
CA VAL A 662 -6.10 10.60 6.13
C VAL A 662 -5.34 11.92 6.16
N GLN A 663 -4.13 11.91 6.70
CA GLN A 663 -3.26 13.09 6.70
C GLN A 663 -2.67 13.31 5.30
N ALA A 664 -2.61 14.55 4.85
CA ALA A 664 -2.05 14.94 3.58
C ALA A 664 -1.15 16.17 3.74
N ALA A 665 0.02 16.16 3.11
CA ALA A 665 0.88 17.34 3.10
C ALA A 665 0.30 18.40 2.15
N ARG A 666 0.23 19.65 2.59
CA ARG A 666 -0.28 20.78 1.80
C ARG A 666 0.49 21.04 0.51
N THR A 667 1.71 20.54 0.42
CA THR A 667 2.56 20.64 -0.77
C THR A 667 2.36 19.53 -1.79
N GLU A 668 1.54 18.51 -1.49
CA GLU A 668 1.30 17.40 -2.41
C GLU A 668 0.32 17.79 -3.53
N PRO A 669 0.70 17.66 -4.82
CA PRO A 669 -0.18 17.99 -5.94
C PRO A 669 -1.48 17.19 -5.94
N VAL A 670 -1.42 15.89 -5.64
CA VAL A 670 -2.60 15.01 -5.55
C VAL A 670 -3.59 15.52 -4.49
N TYR A 671 -3.08 15.95 -3.33
CA TYR A 671 -3.90 16.53 -2.28
C TYR A 671 -4.56 17.85 -2.74
N ASN A 672 -3.79 18.74 -3.34
CA ASN A 672 -4.31 20.03 -3.80
C ASN A 672 -5.36 19.84 -4.90
N PHE A 673 -5.14 18.88 -5.80
CA PHE A 673 -6.13 18.52 -6.82
C PHE A 673 -7.39 17.92 -6.20
N PHE A 674 -7.27 16.99 -5.24
CA PHE A 674 -8.41 16.46 -4.48
C PHE A 674 -9.19 17.60 -3.76
N LYS A 675 -8.46 18.50 -3.08
CA LYS A 675 -9.05 19.61 -2.34
C LYS A 675 -9.84 20.58 -3.24
N SER A 676 -9.40 20.79 -4.49
CA SER A 676 -10.12 21.65 -5.44
C SER A 676 -11.50 21.08 -5.83
N TRP A 677 -11.67 19.76 -5.79
CA TRP A 677 -12.93 19.07 -6.05
C TRP A 677 -13.78 18.85 -4.80
N ASN A 678 -13.13 18.65 -3.65
CA ASN A 678 -13.78 18.27 -2.40
C ASN A 678 -13.27 19.12 -1.20
N PRO A 679 -13.38 20.47 -1.25
CA PRO A 679 -12.86 21.31 -0.17
C PRO A 679 -13.55 21.05 1.17
N GLN A 680 -14.84 20.66 1.16
CA GLN A 680 -15.66 20.37 2.35
C GLN A 680 -15.16 19.12 3.12
N MET A 681 -14.35 18.26 2.49
CA MET A 681 -13.77 17.05 3.11
C MET A 681 -12.41 17.33 3.75
N THR A 682 -11.88 18.55 3.65
CA THR A 682 -10.52 18.87 4.07
C THR A 682 -10.52 19.86 5.23
N GLU A 683 -9.69 19.62 6.23
CA GLU A 683 -9.51 20.50 7.39
C GLU A 683 -8.04 20.56 7.80
N VAL A 684 -7.65 21.62 8.52
CA VAL A 684 -6.28 21.79 9.03
C VAL A 684 -6.01 20.75 10.10
N TYR A 685 -4.84 20.10 10.07
CA TYR A 685 -4.44 19.17 11.10
C TYR A 685 -3.91 19.91 12.33
N GLY A 686 -4.63 19.82 13.46
CA GLY A 686 -4.34 20.62 14.66
C GLY A 686 -2.92 20.44 15.22
N MET A 687 -2.34 19.24 15.12
CA MET A 687 -0.99 18.97 15.64
C MET A 687 0.15 19.46 14.72
N LYS A 688 -0.11 19.73 13.43
CA LYS A 688 0.86 20.17 12.41
C LYS A 688 0.22 21.18 11.45
N ALA A 689 -0.37 22.21 12.01
CA ALA A 689 -1.21 23.20 11.30
C ALA A 689 -0.51 23.88 10.10
N ASP A 690 0.82 24.04 10.13
CA ASP A 690 1.57 24.75 9.09
C ASP A 690 1.80 23.93 7.81
N THR A 691 1.84 22.59 7.92
CA THR A 691 2.31 21.73 6.83
C THR A 691 1.33 20.66 6.39
N THR A 692 0.33 20.36 7.23
CA THR A 692 -0.50 19.16 7.06
C THR A 692 -1.98 19.50 7.17
N ASP A 693 -2.76 18.97 6.28
CA ASP A 693 -4.22 18.93 6.35
C ASP A 693 -4.71 17.50 6.57
N VAL A 694 -5.96 17.34 6.95
CA VAL A 694 -6.64 16.06 7.09
C VAL A 694 -7.78 16.00 6.10
N ILE A 695 -7.87 14.89 5.38
CA ILE A 695 -9.02 14.53 4.56
C ILE A 695 -9.91 13.61 5.38
N THR A 696 -11.17 13.98 5.54
CA THR A 696 -12.17 13.20 6.30
C THR A 696 -13.15 12.54 5.35
N PHE A 697 -13.19 11.21 5.36
CA PHE A 697 -14.10 10.39 4.57
C PHE A 697 -15.22 9.84 5.46
N PRO A 698 -16.50 9.98 5.08
CA PRO A 698 -17.60 9.29 5.75
C PRO A 698 -17.59 7.82 5.35
N VAL A 699 -17.55 6.92 6.33
CA VAL A 699 -17.57 5.46 6.10
C VAL A 699 -18.78 4.85 6.80
N GLU A 700 -19.51 4.00 6.06
CA GLU A 700 -20.58 3.16 6.60
C GLU A 700 -20.22 1.69 6.45
N ALA A 701 -20.22 0.94 7.56
CA ALA A 701 -20.00 -0.50 7.55
C ALA A 701 -21.13 -1.21 6.79
N PRO A 702 -20.81 -2.21 5.95
CA PRO A 702 -21.83 -3.00 5.27
C PRO A 702 -22.79 -3.68 6.24
N GLU A 703 -23.93 -4.09 5.73
CA GLU A 703 -24.87 -4.89 6.52
C GLU A 703 -24.27 -6.26 6.81
N GLY A 704 -24.45 -6.77 8.03
CA GLY A 704 -23.89 -8.05 8.48
C GLY A 704 -22.43 -8.00 8.93
N ALA A 705 -21.72 -6.89 8.70
CA ALA A 705 -20.35 -6.74 9.20
C ALA A 705 -20.30 -6.67 10.72
N ILE A 706 -19.31 -7.32 11.31
CA ILE A 706 -19.04 -7.25 12.76
C ILE A 706 -18.38 -5.91 13.08
N LEU A 707 -18.88 -5.24 14.12
CA LEU A 707 -18.36 -3.95 14.60
C LEU A 707 -17.53 -4.15 15.87
N LYS A 708 -16.57 -3.24 16.10
CA LYS A 708 -15.66 -3.26 17.28
C LYS A 708 -16.43 -3.35 18.62
N LYS A 709 -17.61 -2.73 18.72
CA LYS A 709 -18.44 -2.74 19.93
C LYS A 709 -19.19 -4.05 20.15
N ASP A 710 -19.37 -4.85 19.11
CA ASP A 710 -20.19 -6.08 19.15
C ASP A 710 -19.43 -7.27 19.72
N ILE A 711 -18.09 -7.15 19.86
CA ILE A 711 -17.23 -8.22 20.35
C ILE A 711 -16.33 -7.73 21.48
N ASN A 712 -15.97 -8.63 22.37
CA ASN A 712 -14.97 -8.43 23.42
C ASN A 712 -13.61 -9.03 23.00
N ALA A 713 -12.58 -8.84 23.83
CA ALA A 713 -11.22 -9.30 23.54
C ALA A 713 -11.13 -10.82 23.34
N LEU A 714 -11.82 -11.61 24.14
CA LEU A 714 -11.81 -13.06 24.06
C LEU A 714 -12.51 -13.56 22.80
N GLN A 715 -13.67 -12.99 22.48
CA GLN A 715 -14.39 -13.33 21.23
C GLN A 715 -13.54 -13.01 19.99
N PHE A 716 -12.80 -11.89 20.01
CA PHE A 716 -11.91 -11.56 18.94
C PHE A 716 -10.74 -12.54 18.82
N LEU A 717 -10.13 -12.93 19.94
CA LEU A 717 -9.07 -13.95 19.99
C LEU A 717 -9.56 -15.33 19.49
N ASP A 718 -10.80 -15.71 19.80
CA ASP A 718 -11.42 -16.93 19.26
C ASP A 718 -11.52 -16.89 17.72
N MET A 719 -11.89 -15.73 17.14
CA MET A 719 -11.94 -15.55 15.68
C MET A 719 -10.51 -15.61 15.09
N VAL A 720 -9.53 -15.00 15.72
CA VAL A 720 -8.11 -15.09 15.32
C VAL A 720 -7.65 -16.54 15.33
N LYS A 721 -7.95 -17.30 16.39
CA LYS A 721 -7.64 -18.73 16.50
C LYS A 721 -8.32 -19.53 15.41
N LEU A 722 -9.63 -19.30 15.16
CA LEU A 722 -10.39 -19.99 14.12
C LEU A 722 -9.74 -19.78 12.72
N VAL A 723 -9.35 -18.56 12.40
CA VAL A 723 -8.70 -18.25 11.12
C VAL A 723 -7.28 -18.83 11.07
N GLN A 724 -6.53 -18.80 12.17
CA GLN A 724 -5.22 -19.45 12.24
C GLN A 724 -5.33 -20.95 11.95
N GLU A 725 -6.31 -21.62 12.57
CA GLU A 725 -6.52 -23.06 12.50
C GLU A 725 -7.02 -23.54 11.13
N ASN A 726 -7.85 -22.72 10.46
CA ASN A 726 -8.57 -23.12 9.27
C ASN A 726 -8.12 -22.45 7.96
N TRP A 727 -7.30 -21.38 8.05
CA TRP A 727 -6.72 -20.72 6.90
C TRP A 727 -5.20 -20.83 6.86
N VAL A 728 -4.53 -20.53 7.98
CA VAL A 728 -3.05 -20.46 8.00
C VAL A 728 -2.43 -21.85 8.12
N VAL A 729 -2.92 -22.70 9.03
CA VAL A 729 -2.40 -24.06 9.22
C VAL A 729 -2.55 -24.92 7.95
N PRO A 730 -3.72 -24.98 7.28
CA PRO A 730 -3.87 -25.72 6.03
C PRO A 730 -3.08 -25.12 4.86
N GLY A 731 -2.71 -23.85 4.93
CA GLY A 731 -1.84 -23.19 3.95
C GLY A 731 -0.35 -23.48 4.12
N THR A 732 0.04 -24.30 5.10
CA THR A 732 1.39 -24.84 5.24
C THR A 732 1.52 -26.07 4.33
N ALA A 733 2.11 -25.90 3.15
CA ALA A 733 2.17 -26.95 2.13
C ALA A 733 3.16 -28.07 2.50
N HIS A 734 4.28 -27.72 3.17
CA HIS A 734 5.22 -28.68 3.74
C HIS A 734 6.11 -28.05 4.81
N GLU A 735 6.61 -28.90 5.70
CA GLU A 735 7.51 -28.54 6.80
C GLU A 735 8.91 -29.15 6.64
N LYS A 736 9.31 -29.49 5.39
CA LYS A 736 10.54 -30.23 5.07
C LYS A 736 11.80 -29.60 5.66
N TYR A 737 11.90 -28.26 5.61
CA TYR A 737 13.11 -27.53 6.03
C TYR A 737 12.98 -26.92 7.42
N ASN A 738 11.79 -26.51 7.78
CA ASN A 738 11.52 -25.77 9.02
C ASN A 738 10.27 -26.33 9.72
N PRO A 739 10.42 -27.46 10.46
CA PRO A 739 9.30 -28.09 11.16
C PRO A 739 8.63 -27.14 12.16
N GLY A 740 7.30 -27.12 12.18
CA GLY A 740 6.50 -26.30 13.07
C GLY A 740 6.47 -24.81 12.77
N LEU A 741 7.27 -24.32 11.80
CA LEU A 741 7.20 -22.91 11.38
C LEU A 741 5.96 -22.66 10.52
N ARG A 742 5.18 -21.68 10.92
CA ARG A 742 3.93 -21.27 10.23
C ARG A 742 3.85 -19.78 10.06
N HIS A 743 3.01 -19.35 9.16
CA HIS A 743 2.56 -17.97 9.11
C HIS A 743 1.58 -17.68 10.25
N ASN A 744 1.13 -16.45 10.37
CA ASN A 744 0.30 -16.01 11.48
C ASN A 744 -0.86 -15.13 10.99
N VAL A 745 -1.91 -15.06 11.80
CA VAL A 745 -2.96 -14.06 11.70
C VAL A 745 -2.52 -12.83 12.51
N SER A 746 -1.93 -11.84 11.83
CA SER A 746 -1.55 -10.58 12.47
C SER A 746 -2.80 -9.85 12.96
N ASN A 747 -2.77 -9.42 14.23
CA ASN A 747 -3.94 -8.86 14.89
C ASN A 747 -3.53 -7.81 15.94
N THR A 748 -4.49 -6.97 16.33
CA THR A 748 -4.40 -6.06 17.46
C THR A 748 -5.68 -6.17 18.27
N VAL A 749 -5.56 -6.68 19.49
CA VAL A 749 -6.67 -6.91 20.42
C VAL A 749 -6.87 -5.65 21.27
N THR A 750 -8.05 -5.06 21.24
CA THR A 750 -8.42 -3.99 22.18
C THR A 750 -8.89 -4.62 23.48
N VAL A 751 -8.17 -4.37 24.58
CA VAL A 751 -8.40 -4.98 25.90
C VAL A 751 -8.99 -3.93 26.86
N ARG A 752 -10.17 -4.23 27.41
CA ARG A 752 -10.78 -3.38 28.46
C ARG A 752 -10.11 -3.66 29.80
N GLU A 753 -10.25 -2.74 30.75
CA GLU A 753 -9.54 -2.84 32.03
C GLU A 753 -9.82 -4.15 32.80
N ASN A 754 -11.03 -4.66 32.69
CA ASN A 754 -11.44 -5.91 33.35
C ASN A 754 -11.15 -7.20 32.58
N GLU A 755 -10.52 -7.11 31.39
CA GLU A 755 -10.27 -8.26 30.50
C GLU A 755 -8.82 -8.75 30.53
N TRP A 756 -7.87 -7.97 31.09
CA TRP A 756 -6.44 -8.23 30.98
C TRP A 756 -6.03 -9.63 31.49
N GLU A 757 -6.53 -10.05 32.64
CA GLU A 757 -6.19 -11.36 33.23
C GLU A 757 -6.72 -12.52 32.40
N SER A 758 -8.01 -12.43 31.98
CA SER A 758 -8.62 -13.48 31.14
C SER A 758 -8.01 -13.55 29.74
N VAL A 759 -7.57 -12.41 29.19
CA VAL A 759 -6.84 -12.36 27.91
C VAL A 759 -5.47 -13.02 28.05
N ALA A 760 -4.75 -12.77 29.14
CA ALA A 760 -3.46 -13.42 29.40
C ALA A 760 -3.59 -14.94 29.50
N ASP A 761 -4.54 -15.41 30.32
CA ASP A 761 -4.80 -16.84 30.47
C ASP A 761 -5.20 -17.49 29.14
N PHE A 762 -6.09 -16.86 28.37
CA PHE A 762 -6.53 -17.37 27.06
C PHE A 762 -5.36 -17.50 26.08
N ILE A 763 -4.50 -16.47 25.99
CA ILE A 763 -3.34 -16.50 25.09
C ILE A 763 -2.38 -17.62 25.52
N TRP A 764 -2.11 -17.75 26.81
CA TRP A 764 -1.22 -18.79 27.31
C TRP A 764 -1.75 -20.21 27.07
N GLU A 765 -3.02 -20.46 27.33
CA GLU A 765 -3.67 -21.75 27.12
C GLU A 765 -3.72 -22.14 25.64
N ASN A 766 -3.89 -21.15 24.77
CA ASN A 766 -3.97 -21.33 23.31
C ASN A 766 -2.68 -20.97 22.56
N ARG A 767 -1.53 -20.88 23.25
CA ARG A 767 -0.25 -20.45 22.65
C ARG A 767 0.22 -21.29 21.46
N ALA A 768 -0.32 -22.49 21.27
CA ALA A 768 -0.06 -23.30 20.08
C ALA A 768 -0.59 -22.67 18.77
N TYR A 769 -1.57 -21.79 18.86
CA TYR A 769 -2.22 -21.13 17.72
C TYR A 769 -1.72 -19.70 17.50
N PHE A 770 -1.08 -19.09 18.49
CA PHE A 770 -0.59 -17.71 18.39
C PHE A 770 0.93 -17.68 18.24
N THR A 771 1.42 -16.89 17.29
CA THR A 771 2.85 -16.55 17.18
C THR A 771 3.13 -15.26 17.92
N GLY A 772 2.36 -14.21 17.67
CA GLY A 772 2.37 -12.94 18.38
C GLY A 772 0.99 -12.32 18.38
N VAL A 773 0.67 -11.62 19.45
CA VAL A 773 -0.58 -10.87 19.65
C VAL A 773 -0.22 -9.45 20.08
N SER A 774 -0.71 -8.46 19.36
CA SER A 774 -0.59 -7.06 19.77
C SER A 774 -1.75 -6.69 20.68
N LEU A 775 -1.46 -6.09 21.83
CA LEU A 775 -2.46 -5.69 22.81
C LEU A 775 -2.53 -4.17 22.90
N LEU A 776 -3.73 -3.63 22.95
CA LEU A 776 -4.00 -2.21 23.06
C LEU A 776 -5.04 -1.97 24.15
N ALA A 777 -4.73 -1.14 25.13
CA ALA A 777 -5.71 -0.73 26.13
C ALA A 777 -6.88 0.00 25.46
N ALA A 778 -8.12 -0.30 25.88
CA ALA A 778 -9.31 0.38 25.39
C ALA A 778 -9.30 1.82 25.90
N SER A 779 -9.02 2.78 25.02
CA SER A 779 -9.16 4.21 25.25
C SER A 779 -10.31 4.78 24.37
N GLY A 780 -10.85 5.91 24.79
CA GLY A 780 -11.92 6.57 24.02
C GLY A 780 -11.40 7.20 22.72
N ASP A 781 -12.20 7.13 21.66
CA ASP A 781 -11.87 7.73 20.36
C ASP A 781 -11.67 9.25 20.40
N LYS A 782 -12.31 9.90 21.41
CA LYS A 782 -12.34 11.36 21.53
C LYS A 782 -11.25 11.94 22.42
N ASP A 783 -10.41 11.09 23.00
CA ASP A 783 -9.24 11.53 23.78
C ASP A 783 -8.15 12.14 22.89
N TYR A 784 -8.32 12.04 21.58
CA TYR A 784 -7.35 12.43 20.59
C TYR A 784 -8.05 13.17 19.42
N GLN A 785 -7.75 14.47 19.32
CA GLN A 785 -8.36 15.33 18.30
C GLN A 785 -8.00 14.85 16.89
N GLN A 786 -9.02 14.73 16.00
CA GLN A 786 -8.87 14.24 14.63
C GLN A 786 -8.28 12.83 14.55
N ALA A 787 -8.69 11.93 15.44
CA ALA A 787 -8.33 10.53 15.40
C ALA A 787 -8.57 9.92 14.00
N PRO A 788 -7.73 8.95 13.56
CA PRO A 788 -7.86 8.31 12.25
C PRO A 788 -9.21 7.65 12.00
N ASN A 789 -9.81 7.09 13.05
CA ASN A 789 -11.19 6.61 13.06
C ASN A 789 -11.94 7.27 14.23
N GLU A 790 -13.13 7.76 13.99
CA GLU A 790 -13.98 8.37 15.02
C GLU A 790 -15.45 8.03 14.77
N GLU A 791 -16.10 7.39 15.74
CA GLU A 791 -17.51 7.00 15.64
C GLU A 791 -18.43 8.24 15.57
N VAL A 792 -19.45 8.16 14.73
CA VAL A 792 -20.51 9.17 14.61
C VAL A 792 -21.52 8.93 15.74
N THR A 793 -21.45 9.71 16.80
CA THR A 793 -22.25 9.50 18.01
C THR A 793 -23.20 10.64 18.34
N THR A 794 -22.83 11.89 18.05
CA THR A 794 -23.64 13.07 18.42
C THR A 794 -24.48 13.58 17.26
N PRO A 795 -25.56 14.35 17.52
CA PRO A 795 -26.32 15.02 16.45
C PRO A 795 -25.43 15.90 15.55
N SER A 796 -24.40 16.54 16.11
CA SER A 796 -23.42 17.34 15.36
C SER A 796 -22.60 16.47 14.42
N ASP A 797 -22.15 15.29 14.89
CA ASP A 797 -21.41 14.33 14.06
C ASP A 797 -22.28 13.83 12.90
N ILE A 798 -23.57 13.56 13.14
CA ILE A 798 -24.52 13.15 12.09
C ILE A 798 -24.66 14.25 11.03
N VAL A 799 -24.80 15.50 11.44
CA VAL A 799 -24.86 16.63 10.50
C VAL A 799 -23.57 16.75 9.70
N LYS A 800 -22.41 16.66 10.37
CA LYS A 800 -21.09 16.68 9.71
C LYS A 800 -20.97 15.51 8.74
N TRP A 801 -21.29 14.29 9.15
CA TRP A 801 -21.19 13.07 8.33
C TRP A 801 -22.07 13.15 7.08
N ASN A 802 -23.31 13.60 7.21
CA ASN A 802 -24.23 13.80 6.09
C ASN A 802 -23.78 14.93 5.14
N GLY A 803 -23.07 15.92 5.65
CA GLY A 803 -22.52 17.03 4.87
C GLY A 803 -21.25 16.69 4.07
N LEU A 804 -20.57 15.59 4.39
CA LEU A 804 -19.36 15.14 3.69
C LEU A 804 -19.74 14.39 2.40
N THR A 805 -20.21 15.11 1.40
CA THR A 805 -20.52 14.56 0.09
C THR A 805 -19.25 14.50 -0.76
N TYR A 806 -18.93 13.32 -1.27
CA TYR A 806 -17.80 13.13 -2.16
C TYR A 806 -18.16 13.41 -3.62
N THR A 807 -17.45 14.34 -4.24
CA THR A 807 -17.48 14.55 -5.69
C THR A 807 -16.37 13.70 -6.33
N PRO A 808 -16.70 12.75 -7.23
CA PRO A 808 -15.69 11.93 -7.88
C PRO A 808 -14.64 12.77 -8.61
N VAL A 809 -13.38 12.56 -8.27
CA VAL A 809 -12.25 13.30 -8.85
C VAL A 809 -11.79 12.60 -10.12
N ASP A 810 -11.76 13.34 -11.23
CA ASP A 810 -11.14 12.85 -12.46
C ASP A 810 -9.64 13.16 -12.48
N TYR A 811 -8.85 12.25 -11.92
CA TYR A 811 -7.40 12.39 -11.87
C TYR A 811 -6.72 12.37 -13.26
N SER A 812 -7.42 12.04 -14.35
CA SER A 812 -6.86 12.14 -15.70
C SER A 812 -6.62 13.60 -16.11
N LEU A 813 -7.31 14.54 -15.47
CA LEU A 813 -7.17 15.98 -15.67
C LEU A 813 -6.05 16.61 -14.82
N MET A 814 -5.48 15.85 -13.88
CA MET A 814 -4.38 16.34 -13.06
C MET A 814 -3.09 16.39 -13.88
N SER A 815 -2.42 17.53 -13.91
CA SER A 815 -1.11 17.67 -14.50
C SER A 815 -0.06 18.05 -13.46
N GLU A 816 1.14 17.52 -13.59
CA GLU A 816 2.30 17.85 -12.77
C GLU A 816 3.46 18.28 -13.68
N ALA A 817 4.15 19.36 -13.33
CA ALA A 817 5.28 19.87 -14.09
C ALA A 817 6.55 18.99 -13.95
N ALA A 818 6.61 18.16 -12.92
CA ALA A 818 7.70 17.23 -12.62
C ALA A 818 7.20 16.12 -11.70
N ASP A 819 8.03 15.11 -11.46
CA ASP A 819 7.73 14.08 -10.46
C ASP A 819 7.76 14.66 -9.04
N TYR A 820 6.58 14.89 -8.48
CA TYR A 820 6.36 15.29 -7.08
C TYR A 820 5.92 14.13 -6.20
N THR A 821 6.11 12.88 -6.64
CA THR A 821 5.72 11.71 -5.85
C THR A 821 6.37 11.76 -4.47
N SER A 822 5.57 11.77 -3.42
CA SER A 822 6.03 11.66 -2.04
C SER A 822 5.81 10.22 -1.59
N LEU A 823 6.88 9.47 -1.43
CA LEU A 823 6.85 8.11 -0.90
C LEU A 823 6.67 8.07 0.63
N LYS A 824 6.49 9.22 1.28
CA LYS A 824 6.13 9.27 2.71
C LYS A 824 4.82 8.53 2.90
N GLU A 825 4.86 7.41 3.58
CA GLU A 825 3.64 6.72 3.98
C GLU A 825 2.83 7.64 4.89
N THR A 826 1.61 7.90 4.52
CA THR A 826 0.59 8.34 5.46
C THR A 826 0.45 7.21 6.46
N VAL A 827 0.53 7.52 7.74
CA VAL A 827 0.36 6.53 8.81
C VAL A 827 -1.05 5.96 8.67
N ALA A 828 -1.15 4.78 8.09
CA ALA A 828 -2.38 4.01 8.02
C ALA A 828 -2.13 2.73 8.81
N CYS A 829 -2.22 2.83 10.13
CA CYS A 829 -2.19 1.65 10.99
C CYS A 829 -3.59 1.07 11.11
N ALA A 830 -3.70 -0.22 10.84
CA ALA A 830 -4.80 -1.01 11.32
C ALA A 830 -4.58 -1.25 12.83
N GLY A 831 -5.49 -0.76 13.65
CA GLY A 831 -5.51 -1.06 15.07
C GLY A 831 -4.86 -0.07 16.05
N GLY A 832 -4.56 1.15 15.65
CA GLY A 832 -4.24 2.26 16.58
C GLY A 832 -2.86 2.25 17.24
N ALA A 833 -2.10 1.16 17.20
CA ALA A 833 -0.82 1.06 17.92
C ALA A 833 0.36 1.78 17.22
N CYS A 834 0.29 2.01 15.91
CA CYS A 834 1.36 2.68 15.14
C CYS A 834 1.18 4.18 14.94
N GLU A 835 0.09 4.78 15.38
CA GLU A 835 -0.24 6.19 15.13
C GLU A 835 0.10 7.13 16.29
N ILE A 836 0.50 6.60 17.45
CA ILE A 836 0.65 7.36 18.71
C ILE A 836 2.08 7.84 18.96
N LEU A 837 3.03 7.63 18.05
CA LEU A 837 4.39 8.15 18.24
C LEU A 837 4.86 9.10 17.17
#